data_63ba1a62d24d2ed13c8f3db976d2f255
#
_entry.id   63ba1a62d24d2ed13c8f3db976d2f255
#
_cell.length_a   1.000
_cell.length_b   1.000
_cell.length_c   1.000
_cell.angle_alpha   90.00
_cell.angle_beta   90.00
_cell.angle_gamma   90.00
#
_symmetry.space_group_name_H-M   'P 1'
#
loop_
_entity.id
_entity.type
_entity.pdbx_description
1 polymer ?
#
loop_
_entity_poly.entity_id
_entity_poly.type
_entity_poly.pdbx_seq_one_letter_code
_entity_poly.pdbx_strand_id
1 'polypeptide(L)'
;VARAPSIDGTPKEHPMPALKPLAVCIALCLSPVALAQGAAPANPQPADPKELEAVTVVGTNLRGVDLAEAQPVIVITADEIRKTGATNLGDLIRTVTATGGGTGNFNTDNSGTLQADSPAGMAGASLRGLGTASTLTLINGRRVAVASFANNSENFVDLNAIPMAAIERVEILAAGASAIYGADAVAGVVNVVLRQSFDGIRIAGSYGDSTRGTNEQRANVNLVAGFGNEDAGGVVVVDLFDRGGFYNRDRAITAVEPRPSQQGIFPSFNFGNFNRDDFVERACPDPIRFDGRPGFPLGSFGAYCELNRNQYTAADPALRQLGAYGTFRSRLADTLGFFAEAQFQKNASEANAAPAPWSEERIAFNHPNFPAELRQRMVAQGLGATQDIFGWGRFPDARTIEVDTRSFRLLAGLTGNLGDWSWEAALHGGRSESEQRATAGIYNVARFRAALRGQLCADGRTTCAPGAGGLYYNPFGGQAAQDPSVLALIREQVPRDGTSTMAGFDLKFNGELGELGGGAIASVFGLDLRREKVTDEPSPLATADPVTGQVPVYGFGSTAVDASRTQWSLFGEVLLPFTSTFDARLAGRYDHYSDFGGDFNPAIGLRWRPLDSVVVRGGWNTSFRAPSLAQVGAGTTLSSGSIPCAAGSEFRDNFCRGSSRDVGYLSQVFGNPNLEAETSTAWNLGAVWSPSDATSLSVDWWRFDQENLVDIADLDLFRRALTDPSLLYTPAGGARPRPPRAIGIVTQNGQVNGRIVEVFLELTNIGVQRTEGIDFGFDQRLGDDVFGGRLRGYAEGTWVRSFERSEQCSPATPQRRGYGPCVGGQRIIELVDEFRFPKWLANVGLVWEGRAVDARLWANYTDGYHDDDTRSGVPANRRVPSWTTLNASVNWDIDAVHSVGLTVRNLADRDPPLALGASSNVDTYNHDALGRFVTLNWISRF
;
A
#
# COMPACT_ATOMS: atom_id res chain seq x y z
N VAL A 1 -43.70 2.19 4.27
CA VAL A 1 -42.99 3.23 4.99
C VAL A 1 -43.19 2.99 6.48
N ALA A 2 -42.39 2.14 7.08
CA ALA A 2 -42.28 1.97 8.53
C ALA A 2 -40.83 2.25 8.92
N ARG A 3 -40.65 3.21 9.82
CA ARG A 3 -39.33 3.54 10.42
C ARG A 3 -38.81 2.32 11.16
N ALA A 4 -37.60 1.87 10.81
CA ALA A 4 -36.84 0.91 11.59
C ALA A 4 -36.50 1.51 12.97
N PRO A 5 -36.46 0.71 14.04
CA PRO A 5 -36.03 1.17 15.34
C PRO A 5 -34.51 1.48 15.28
N SER A 6 -34.16 2.66 15.79
CA SER A 6 -32.77 3.08 15.98
C SER A 6 -32.06 2.08 16.92
N ILE A 7 -31.07 1.38 16.41
CA ILE A 7 -30.12 0.64 17.26
C ILE A 7 -29.15 1.70 17.82
N ASP A 8 -29.46 2.19 19.02
CA ASP A 8 -28.59 3.04 19.81
C ASP A 8 -27.50 2.16 20.45
N GLY A 9 -26.51 1.86 19.68
CA GLY A 9 -25.26 1.20 20.04
C GLY A 9 -24.12 1.94 19.40
N THR A 10 -24.10 3.27 19.52
CA THR A 10 -22.91 4.05 19.22
C THR A 10 -21.80 3.58 20.13
N PRO A 11 -20.62 3.20 19.58
CA PRO A 11 -19.40 3.13 20.38
C PRO A 11 -19.29 4.47 21.11
N LYS A 12 -19.10 4.45 22.43
CA LYS A 12 -18.73 5.65 23.14
C LYS A 12 -17.47 6.16 22.46
N GLU A 13 -17.62 7.24 21.72
CA GLU A 13 -16.50 8.06 21.32
C GLU A 13 -15.77 8.39 22.62
N HIS A 14 -14.61 7.79 22.83
CA HIS A 14 -13.63 8.42 23.70
C HIS A 14 -13.28 9.71 22.96
N PRO A 15 -13.66 10.90 23.49
CA PRO A 15 -13.32 12.13 22.81
C PRO A 15 -11.81 12.22 22.83
N MET A 16 -11.19 11.90 21.72
CA MET A 16 -9.85 12.40 21.47
C MET A 16 -9.96 13.93 21.61
N PRO A 17 -9.09 14.61 22.36
CA PRO A 17 -9.24 16.02 22.60
C PRO A 17 -9.25 16.74 21.26
N ALA A 18 -10.44 17.17 20.85
CA ALA A 18 -10.62 17.98 19.66
C ALA A 18 -9.62 19.14 19.73
N LEU A 19 -8.95 19.40 18.62
CA LEU A 19 -8.10 20.59 18.43
C LEU A 19 -8.95 21.87 18.54
N LYS A 20 -9.55 22.11 19.72
CA LYS A 20 -10.05 23.44 20.09
C LYS A 20 -8.93 24.51 20.10
N PRO A 21 -7.59 24.17 20.20
CA PRO A 21 -6.55 25.18 20.00
C PRO A 21 -6.36 25.64 18.55
N LEU A 22 -6.86 24.93 17.51
CA LEU A 22 -6.68 25.37 16.14
C LEU A 22 -7.46 26.67 15.83
N ALA A 23 -8.68 26.78 16.34
CA ALA A 23 -9.47 28.03 16.23
C ALA A 23 -8.84 29.19 17.01
N VAL A 24 -8.15 28.90 18.13
CA VAL A 24 -7.42 29.88 18.91
C VAL A 24 -6.10 30.28 18.24
N CYS A 25 -5.40 29.34 17.59
CA CYS A 25 -4.20 29.68 16.81
C CYS A 25 -4.52 30.51 15.55
N ILE A 26 -5.61 30.21 14.85
CA ILE A 26 -6.07 31.03 13.71
C ILE A 26 -6.49 32.44 14.20
N ALA A 27 -7.14 32.55 15.33
CA ALA A 27 -7.53 33.86 15.93
C ALA A 27 -6.31 34.64 16.45
N LEU A 28 -5.24 33.99 16.94
CA LEU A 28 -4.02 34.64 17.38
C LEU A 28 -3.11 35.07 16.23
N CYS A 29 -3.17 34.39 15.08
CA CYS A 29 -2.43 34.76 13.86
C CYS A 29 -3.07 35.93 13.09
N LEU A 30 -4.34 36.29 13.39
CA LEU A 30 -5.05 37.43 12.79
C LEU A 30 -4.88 38.73 13.57
N SER A 31 -4.14 38.72 14.69
CA SER A 31 -3.83 39.96 15.42
C SER A 31 -2.62 40.64 14.75
N PRO A 32 -2.70 41.90 14.33
CA PRO A 32 -1.57 42.61 13.76
C PRO A 32 -0.50 42.83 14.84
N VAL A 33 0.62 42.17 14.71
CA VAL A 33 1.83 42.52 15.49
C VAL A 33 2.37 43.82 14.92
N ALA A 34 2.01 44.93 15.57
CA ALA A 34 2.63 46.24 15.34
C ALA A 34 4.02 46.22 15.99
N LEU A 35 5.05 45.85 15.21
CA LEU A 35 6.44 46.11 15.60
C LEU A 35 7.31 46.41 14.35
N ALA A 36 7.95 47.58 14.47
CA ALA A 36 9.04 48.10 13.64
C ALA A 36 8.68 48.78 12.33
N GLN A 37 8.33 50.07 12.38
CA GLN A 37 8.67 51.04 11.35
C GLN A 37 10.18 51.19 11.29
N GLY A 38 10.81 50.81 10.18
CA GLY A 38 12.21 51.05 9.88
C GLY A 38 12.48 50.91 8.42
N ALA A 39 12.75 52.07 7.75
CA ALA A 39 13.33 52.28 6.43
C ALA A 39 12.55 51.74 5.19
N ALA A 40 12.19 52.68 4.32
CA ALA A 40 11.65 52.38 3.01
C ALA A 40 12.66 51.56 2.16
N PRO A 41 12.24 50.49 1.48
CA PRO A 41 13.12 49.72 0.61
C PRO A 41 13.39 50.52 -0.67
N ALA A 42 14.64 50.57 -1.05
CA ALA A 42 15.07 51.02 -2.36
C ALA A 42 14.45 50.11 -3.44
N ASN A 43 14.07 50.71 -4.55
CA ASN A 43 13.52 50.07 -5.74
C ASN A 43 14.42 48.89 -6.19
N PRO A 44 13.95 47.64 -6.24
CA PRO A 44 14.80 46.53 -6.69
C PRO A 44 15.08 46.68 -8.18
N GLN A 45 16.37 46.86 -8.53
CA GLN A 45 16.83 46.58 -9.89
C GLN A 45 16.48 45.08 -10.19
N PRO A 46 16.14 44.77 -11.46
CA PRO A 46 16.01 43.37 -11.84
C PRO A 46 17.33 42.65 -11.54
N ALA A 47 17.32 41.70 -10.63
CA ALA A 47 18.48 40.85 -10.40
C ALA A 47 18.78 40.12 -11.71
N ASP A 48 20.05 40.14 -12.14
CA ASP A 48 20.54 39.22 -13.16
C ASP A 48 20.06 37.81 -12.84
N PRO A 49 19.63 37.01 -13.83
CA PRO A 49 19.27 35.62 -13.58
C PRO A 49 20.49 34.96 -12.96
N LYS A 50 20.45 34.72 -11.63
CA LYS A 50 21.38 33.79 -10.99
C LYS A 50 21.28 32.52 -11.80
N GLU A 51 22.40 32.04 -12.34
CA GLU A 51 22.50 30.69 -12.89
C GLU A 51 21.87 29.76 -11.89
N LEU A 52 20.73 29.20 -12.27
CA LEU A 52 20.08 28.11 -11.49
C LEU A 52 21.14 27.02 -11.42
N GLU A 53 21.57 26.67 -10.20
CA GLU A 53 22.38 25.47 -10.01
C GLU A 53 21.70 24.35 -10.79
N ALA A 54 22.45 23.70 -11.69
CA ALA A 54 21.90 22.69 -12.59
C ALA A 54 21.18 21.63 -11.73
N VAL A 55 19.86 21.58 -11.86
CA VAL A 55 19.00 20.70 -11.08
C VAL A 55 19.33 19.27 -11.50
N THR A 56 20.00 18.52 -10.64
CA THR A 56 20.21 17.08 -10.90
C THR A 56 18.88 16.37 -10.75
N VAL A 57 18.31 15.93 -11.87
CA VAL A 57 17.05 15.19 -11.90
C VAL A 57 17.31 13.70 -11.68
N VAL A 58 16.33 12.97 -11.09
CA VAL A 58 16.41 11.52 -10.91
C VAL A 58 16.74 10.78 -12.22
N GLY A 59 17.51 9.71 -12.13
CA GLY A 59 17.91 8.88 -13.29
C GLY A 59 19.38 8.98 -13.64
N THR A 60 20.14 9.88 -13.00
CA THR A 60 21.60 9.98 -13.14
C THR A 60 22.27 10.44 -11.85
N ASN A 61 23.55 10.08 -11.67
CA ASN A 61 24.44 10.64 -10.66
C ASN A 61 25.42 11.69 -11.25
N LEU A 62 25.39 11.92 -12.57
CA LEU A 62 26.21 12.94 -13.23
C LEU A 62 25.75 14.35 -12.84
N ARG A 63 26.70 15.22 -12.48
CA ARG A 63 26.43 16.63 -12.16
C ARG A 63 26.59 17.52 -13.39
N GLY A 64 25.77 18.57 -13.49
CA GLY A 64 25.91 19.56 -14.54
C GLY A 64 25.46 19.10 -15.94
N VAL A 65 24.82 17.93 -16.03
CA VAL A 65 24.30 17.39 -17.30
C VAL A 65 22.79 17.39 -17.26
N ASP A 66 22.15 18.08 -18.20
CA ASP A 66 20.70 18.01 -18.38
C ASP A 66 20.32 16.74 -19.14
N LEU A 67 19.84 15.74 -18.40
CA LEU A 67 19.33 14.47 -18.93
C LEU A 67 17.81 14.37 -18.88
N ALA A 68 17.10 15.43 -18.52
CA ALA A 68 15.62 15.43 -18.47
C ALA A 68 15.01 15.04 -19.83
N GLU A 69 15.66 15.38 -20.92
CA GLU A 69 15.25 14.96 -22.28
C GLU A 69 15.67 13.52 -22.63
N ALA A 70 16.67 12.96 -21.94
CA ALA A 70 17.18 11.61 -22.24
C ALA A 70 16.35 10.48 -21.59
N GLN A 71 15.56 10.79 -20.58
CA GLN A 71 14.71 9.83 -19.88
C GLN A 71 13.33 10.42 -19.58
N PRO A 72 12.25 9.61 -19.55
CA PRO A 72 10.91 10.09 -19.22
C PRO A 72 10.81 10.31 -17.70
N VAL A 73 11.18 11.50 -17.23
CA VAL A 73 11.05 11.90 -15.81
C VAL A 73 9.87 12.85 -15.66
N ILE A 74 8.99 12.54 -14.72
CA ILE A 74 7.89 13.41 -14.31
C ILE A 74 8.37 14.20 -13.09
N VAL A 75 8.31 15.52 -13.15
CA VAL A 75 8.66 16.41 -12.05
C VAL A 75 7.40 17.13 -11.59
N ILE A 76 7.06 17.02 -10.32
CA ILE A 76 5.90 17.67 -9.69
C ILE A 76 6.42 18.61 -8.61
N THR A 77 6.35 19.90 -8.82
CA THR A 77 6.85 20.93 -7.90
C THR A 77 5.93 21.14 -6.70
N ALA A 78 6.44 21.72 -5.61
CA ALA A 78 5.64 22.05 -4.43
C ALA A 78 4.45 22.96 -4.76
N ASP A 79 4.55 23.82 -5.77
CA ASP A 79 3.46 24.67 -6.24
C ASP A 79 2.38 23.86 -6.96
N GLU A 80 2.78 22.94 -7.83
CA GLU A 80 1.85 22.03 -8.49
C GLU A 80 1.16 21.10 -7.49
N ILE A 81 1.92 20.54 -6.52
CA ILE A 81 1.35 19.73 -5.43
C ILE A 81 0.22 20.49 -4.74
N ARG A 82 0.46 21.74 -4.34
CA ARG A 82 -0.54 22.60 -3.68
C ARG A 82 -1.77 22.80 -4.55
N LYS A 83 -1.60 23.03 -5.86
CA LYS A 83 -2.68 23.25 -6.82
C LYS A 83 -3.54 21.99 -7.05
N THR A 84 -3.04 20.77 -6.77
CA THR A 84 -3.82 19.54 -6.86
C THR A 84 -4.78 19.33 -5.68
N GLY A 85 -4.56 20.02 -4.56
CA GLY A 85 -5.28 19.78 -3.30
C GLY A 85 -4.93 18.45 -2.62
N ALA A 86 -3.83 17.81 -3.01
CA ALA A 86 -3.29 16.65 -2.30
C ALA A 86 -2.78 17.08 -0.92
N THR A 87 -3.19 16.35 0.12
CA THR A 87 -2.86 16.65 1.51
C THR A 87 -1.77 15.75 2.09
N ASN A 88 -1.45 14.67 1.39
CA ASN A 88 -0.34 13.77 1.69
C ASN A 88 0.27 13.23 0.39
N LEU A 89 1.46 12.64 0.49
CA LEU A 89 2.21 12.17 -0.67
C LEU A 89 1.53 10.96 -1.35
N GLY A 90 0.86 10.10 -0.60
CA GLY A 90 0.10 8.99 -1.16
C GLY A 90 -1.03 9.46 -2.08
N ASP A 91 -1.79 10.49 -1.69
CA ASP A 91 -2.84 11.10 -2.53
C ASP A 91 -2.26 11.71 -3.82
N LEU A 92 -1.08 12.34 -3.73
CA LEU A 92 -0.41 12.90 -4.91
C LEU A 92 -0.02 11.81 -5.90
N ILE A 93 0.64 10.75 -5.43
CA ILE A 93 1.13 9.65 -6.27
C ILE A 93 -0.02 8.97 -7.02
N ARG A 94 -1.21 8.85 -6.43
CA ARG A 94 -2.41 8.32 -7.11
C ARG A 94 -2.84 9.12 -8.33
N THR A 95 -2.48 10.40 -8.44
CA THR A 95 -2.86 11.24 -9.59
C THR A 95 -1.96 11.03 -10.80
N VAL A 96 -0.83 10.35 -10.65
CA VAL A 96 0.15 10.08 -11.70
C VAL A 96 -0.31 8.90 -12.55
N THR A 97 -0.41 9.06 -13.87
CA THR A 97 -0.93 8.01 -14.77
C THR A 97 -0.09 6.74 -14.78
N ALA A 98 1.23 6.85 -14.50
CA ALA A 98 2.14 5.72 -14.40
C ALA A 98 1.95 4.85 -13.15
N THR A 99 1.09 5.26 -12.17
CA THR A 99 0.81 4.50 -10.94
C THR A 99 -0.48 3.70 -10.98
N GLY A 100 -1.20 3.74 -12.09
CA GLY A 100 -2.47 3.04 -12.25
C GLY A 100 -2.32 1.54 -12.44
N GLY A 101 -3.36 0.82 -12.00
CA GLY A 101 -3.44 -0.63 -12.09
C GLY A 101 -2.74 -1.38 -10.95
N GLY A 102 -3.14 -2.61 -10.72
CA GLY A 102 -2.49 -3.53 -9.79
C GLY A 102 -2.64 -3.20 -8.31
N THR A 103 -1.54 -3.38 -7.59
CA THR A 103 -1.47 -3.17 -6.14
C THR A 103 -1.08 -1.73 -5.84
N GLY A 104 -2.07 -0.87 -5.69
CA GLY A 104 -1.88 0.54 -5.33
C GLY A 104 -1.68 0.76 -3.83
N ASN A 105 -2.09 1.91 -3.37
CA ASN A 105 -1.97 2.35 -1.98
C ASN A 105 -2.67 1.41 -1.00
N PHE A 106 -2.08 1.27 0.19
CA PHE A 106 -2.70 0.54 1.28
C PHE A 106 -3.93 1.30 1.80
N ASN A 107 -5.02 0.59 1.88
CA ASN A 107 -6.13 0.95 2.76
C ASN A 107 -6.67 -0.33 3.42
N THR A 108 -7.39 -0.20 4.51
CA THR A 108 -7.96 -1.32 5.26
C THR A 108 -9.17 -1.95 4.57
N ASP A 109 -9.62 -1.38 3.45
CA ASP A 109 -10.82 -1.81 2.72
C ASP A 109 -10.68 -3.19 2.07
N ASN A 110 -9.45 -3.61 1.80
CA ASN A 110 -9.19 -4.77 0.95
C ASN A 110 -9.55 -6.13 1.56
N SER A 111 -9.76 -6.24 2.86
CA SER A 111 -9.89 -7.57 3.45
C SER A 111 -11.08 -7.79 4.36
N GLY A 112 -11.76 -6.75 4.85
CA GLY A 112 -12.68 -6.92 5.97
C GLY A 112 -12.02 -7.65 7.16
N THR A 113 -10.73 -7.92 7.05
CA THR A 113 -9.85 -8.53 8.03
C THR A 113 -8.70 -7.57 8.26
N LEU A 114 -8.61 -7.04 9.45
CA LEU A 114 -7.39 -6.41 9.93
C LEU A 114 -6.37 -7.54 10.13
N GLN A 115 -5.78 -7.99 9.04
CA GLN A 115 -4.62 -8.88 9.12
C GLN A 115 -3.38 -8.01 9.34
N ALA A 116 -2.43 -8.57 10.02
CA ALA A 116 -1.16 -7.94 10.35
C ALA A 116 -0.33 -7.51 9.12
N ASP A 117 -0.74 -7.96 7.95
CA ASP A 117 -0.02 -7.79 6.69
C ASP A 117 -0.34 -6.48 5.96
N SER A 118 -1.18 -5.61 6.54
CA SER A 118 -1.54 -4.31 5.96
C SER A 118 -1.57 -3.26 7.07
N PRO A 119 -0.46 -2.58 7.35
CA PRO A 119 -0.37 -1.62 8.43
C PRO A 119 -1.25 -0.40 8.15
N ALA A 120 -2.19 -0.13 9.06
CA ALA A 120 -3.12 0.99 8.94
C ALA A 120 -2.38 2.34 8.97
N GLY A 121 -2.78 3.27 8.10
CA GLY A 121 -2.24 4.63 8.04
C GLY A 121 -0.88 4.77 7.35
N MET A 122 -0.31 3.69 6.79
CA MET A 122 0.88 3.74 5.94
C MET A 122 0.50 3.81 4.46
N ALA A 123 1.40 4.30 3.61
CA ALA A 123 1.22 4.39 2.17
C ALA A 123 2.52 4.05 1.42
N GLY A 124 2.41 3.38 0.28
CA GLY A 124 3.55 3.03 -0.58
C GLY A 124 3.32 3.41 -2.03
N ALA A 125 4.39 3.74 -2.77
CA ALA A 125 4.33 3.99 -4.21
C ALA A 125 4.45 2.70 -5.02
N SER A 126 3.61 2.55 -6.04
CA SER A 126 3.67 1.45 -7.01
C SER A 126 3.60 2.00 -8.42
N LEU A 127 4.65 1.81 -9.21
CA LEU A 127 4.70 2.21 -10.61
C LEU A 127 4.35 1.03 -11.53
N ARG A 128 3.65 1.30 -12.62
CA ARG A 128 3.29 0.31 -13.65
C ARG A 128 2.48 -0.90 -13.14
N GLY A 129 1.91 -0.81 -11.94
CA GLY A 129 1.22 -1.94 -11.31
C GLY A 129 2.14 -3.09 -10.84
N LEU A 130 3.48 -2.90 -10.86
CA LEU A 130 4.47 -3.92 -10.53
C LEU A 130 4.69 -4.10 -9.01
N GLY A 131 3.97 -3.35 -8.17
CA GLY A 131 4.02 -3.44 -6.71
C GLY A 131 4.96 -2.43 -6.05
N THR A 132 4.73 -2.22 -4.75
CA THR A 132 5.52 -1.26 -3.95
C THR A 132 6.96 -1.71 -3.69
N ALA A 133 7.21 -3.02 -3.67
CA ALA A 133 8.54 -3.57 -3.51
C ALA A 133 9.40 -3.48 -4.79
N SER A 134 8.78 -3.26 -5.96
CA SER A 134 9.46 -3.05 -7.25
C SER A 134 9.65 -1.56 -7.59
N THR A 135 9.21 -0.64 -6.70
CA THR A 135 9.32 0.81 -6.87
C THR A 135 10.19 1.39 -5.78
N LEU A 136 11.36 1.90 -6.15
CA LEU A 136 12.30 2.48 -5.19
C LEU A 136 11.88 3.90 -4.80
N THR A 137 11.66 4.15 -3.52
CA THR A 137 11.45 5.49 -2.98
C THR A 137 12.75 6.02 -2.34
N LEU A 138 13.13 7.24 -2.74
CA LEU A 138 14.32 7.94 -2.25
C LEU A 138 13.95 9.29 -1.63
N ILE A 139 14.79 9.78 -0.72
CA ILE A 139 14.77 11.17 -0.23
C ILE A 139 16.13 11.80 -0.56
N ASN A 140 16.09 12.89 -1.33
CA ASN A 140 17.30 13.60 -1.82
C ASN A 140 18.31 12.64 -2.49
N GLY A 141 17.80 11.70 -3.32
CA GLY A 141 18.60 10.71 -4.04
C GLY A 141 19.19 9.58 -3.20
N ARG A 142 18.82 9.46 -1.91
CA ARG A 142 19.32 8.44 -0.97
C ARG A 142 18.21 7.54 -0.47
N ARG A 143 18.55 6.28 -0.24
CA ARG A 143 17.64 5.31 0.38
C ARG A 143 17.33 5.68 1.82
N VAL A 144 16.16 5.26 2.29
CA VAL A 144 15.66 5.46 3.64
C VAL A 144 15.29 4.13 4.29
N ALA A 145 15.15 4.12 5.62
CA ALA A 145 14.64 2.94 6.32
C ALA A 145 13.25 2.60 5.80
N VAL A 146 13.00 1.32 5.54
CA VAL A 146 11.67 0.83 5.17
C VAL A 146 10.70 0.91 6.33
N ALA A 147 9.41 0.75 6.08
CA ALA A 147 8.39 0.63 7.13
C ALA A 147 8.74 -0.52 8.10
N SER A 148 8.43 -0.34 9.37
CA SER A 148 8.72 -1.33 10.42
C SER A 148 7.85 -2.58 10.31
N PHE A 149 6.65 -2.47 9.72
CA PHE A 149 5.80 -3.60 9.35
C PHE A 149 5.82 -3.79 7.84
N ALA A 150 5.90 -5.05 7.40
CA ALA A 150 5.82 -5.42 5.99
C ALA A 150 4.35 -5.41 5.51
N ASN A 151 4.14 -5.33 4.19
CA ASN A 151 2.87 -5.59 3.54
C ASN A 151 2.96 -6.90 2.75
N ASN A 152 2.12 -7.88 3.08
CA ASN A 152 2.14 -9.22 2.45
C ASN A 152 3.55 -9.83 2.35
N SER A 153 4.34 -9.74 3.43
CA SER A 153 5.75 -10.16 3.50
C SER A 153 6.72 -9.32 2.68
N GLU A 154 6.31 -8.19 2.10
CA GLU A 154 7.16 -7.28 1.35
C GLU A 154 7.48 -6.01 2.15
N ASN A 155 8.76 -5.63 2.20
CA ASN A 155 9.16 -4.35 2.76
C ASN A 155 8.90 -3.22 1.75
N PHE A 156 8.53 -2.03 2.23
CA PHE A 156 8.29 -0.83 1.42
C PHE A 156 8.67 0.43 2.21
N VAL A 157 8.80 1.57 1.53
CA VAL A 157 9.00 2.87 2.19
C VAL A 157 7.65 3.53 2.43
N ASP A 158 7.39 3.91 3.69
CA ASP A 158 6.16 4.64 4.04
C ASP A 158 6.22 6.10 3.58
N LEU A 159 5.40 6.46 2.59
CA LEU A 159 5.30 7.83 2.08
C LEU A 159 4.79 8.81 3.15
N ASN A 160 4.02 8.33 4.12
CA ASN A 160 3.52 9.13 5.24
C ASN A 160 4.61 9.42 6.29
N ALA A 161 5.81 8.82 6.15
CA ALA A 161 6.98 9.17 6.96
C ALA A 161 7.69 10.46 6.48
N ILE A 162 7.19 11.13 5.43
CA ILE A 162 7.81 12.32 4.84
C ILE A 162 6.92 13.54 5.09
N PRO A 163 7.42 14.58 5.83
CA PRO A 163 6.66 15.81 6.05
C PRO A 163 6.33 16.52 4.75
N MET A 164 5.05 16.69 4.42
CA MET A 164 4.59 17.24 3.12
C MET A 164 5.10 18.67 2.89
N ALA A 165 5.17 19.50 3.93
CA ALA A 165 5.64 20.88 3.83
C ALA A 165 7.15 21.00 3.55
N ALA A 166 7.94 19.95 3.83
CA ALA A 166 9.36 19.89 3.53
C ALA A 166 9.65 19.59 2.05
N ILE A 167 8.68 19.08 1.31
CA ILE A 167 8.86 18.70 -0.11
C ILE A 167 9.04 19.97 -0.96
N GLU A 168 10.11 19.97 -1.77
CA GLU A 168 10.35 20.96 -2.80
C GLU A 168 9.77 20.50 -4.14
N ARG A 169 10.01 19.23 -4.48
CA ARG A 169 9.46 18.55 -5.65
C ARG A 169 9.49 17.05 -5.50
N VAL A 170 8.69 16.36 -6.29
CA VAL A 170 8.72 14.90 -6.44
C VAL A 170 9.15 14.60 -7.87
N GLU A 171 10.15 13.77 -8.02
CA GLU A 171 10.68 13.32 -9.30
C GLU A 171 10.35 11.83 -9.47
N ILE A 172 9.71 11.48 -10.59
CA ILE A 172 9.31 10.10 -10.88
C ILE A 172 9.95 9.65 -12.17
N LEU A 173 10.85 8.69 -12.08
CA LEU A 173 11.42 7.98 -13.22
C LEU A 173 10.68 6.65 -13.39
N ALA A 174 9.83 6.55 -14.38
CA ALA A 174 9.03 5.35 -14.67
C ALA A 174 9.75 4.37 -15.62
N ALA A 175 11.04 4.11 -15.33
CA ALA A 175 11.92 3.21 -16.05
C ALA A 175 12.84 2.47 -15.07
N GLY A 176 13.32 1.29 -15.43
CA GLY A 176 14.29 0.54 -14.62
C GLY A 176 15.58 1.34 -14.38
N ALA A 177 16.09 1.33 -13.16
CA ALA A 177 17.21 2.18 -12.75
C ALA A 177 18.19 1.51 -11.77
N SER A 178 18.25 0.19 -11.72
CA SER A 178 19.15 -0.53 -10.80
C SER A 178 20.64 -0.28 -11.12
N ALA A 179 20.99 0.03 -12.36
CA ALA A 179 22.36 0.42 -12.73
C ALA A 179 22.84 1.71 -12.04
N ILE A 180 21.91 2.50 -11.46
CA ILE A 180 22.21 3.76 -10.78
C ILE A 180 21.96 3.65 -9.28
N TYR A 181 20.78 3.12 -8.89
CA TYR A 181 20.31 3.12 -7.50
C TYR A 181 20.32 1.75 -6.82
N GLY A 182 20.71 0.67 -7.54
CA GLY A 182 20.73 -0.72 -7.02
C GLY A 182 19.34 -1.35 -6.96
N ALA A 183 19.18 -2.35 -6.09
CA ALA A 183 17.96 -3.15 -5.95
C ALA A 183 16.67 -2.33 -5.87
N ASP A 184 15.55 -2.97 -6.17
CA ASP A 184 14.17 -2.46 -6.01
C ASP A 184 13.76 -1.36 -7.01
N ALA A 185 14.72 -0.80 -7.80
CA ALA A 185 14.44 0.16 -8.87
C ALA A 185 14.04 -0.54 -10.18
N VAL A 186 13.10 -1.50 -10.10
CA VAL A 186 12.64 -2.32 -11.21
C VAL A 186 11.59 -1.59 -12.04
N ALA A 187 10.48 -1.20 -11.44
CA ALA A 187 9.40 -0.43 -12.09
C ALA A 187 9.77 1.05 -12.27
N GLY A 188 10.69 1.53 -11.44
CA GLY A 188 11.15 2.91 -11.44
C GLY A 188 11.53 3.43 -10.08
N VAL A 189 11.70 4.75 -10.02
CA VAL A 189 12.14 5.47 -8.82
C VAL A 189 11.22 6.65 -8.56
N VAL A 190 10.82 6.82 -7.30
CA VAL A 190 10.16 8.02 -6.78
C VAL A 190 11.16 8.72 -5.86
N ASN A 191 11.74 9.84 -6.29
CA ASN A 191 12.67 10.64 -5.52
C ASN A 191 11.96 11.87 -4.94
N VAL A 192 11.86 11.93 -3.62
CA VAL A 192 11.30 13.08 -2.92
C VAL A 192 12.42 14.05 -2.58
N VAL A 193 12.46 15.17 -3.26
CA VAL A 193 13.46 16.21 -3.02
C VAL A 193 12.93 17.17 -1.96
N LEU A 194 13.66 17.28 -0.85
CA LEU A 194 13.32 18.17 0.26
C LEU A 194 14.02 19.52 0.10
N ARG A 195 13.40 20.56 0.65
CA ARG A 195 13.91 21.93 0.62
C ARG A 195 15.31 22.03 1.20
N GLN A 196 16.21 22.63 0.44
CA GLN A 196 17.59 22.84 0.85
C GLN A 196 17.87 24.29 1.29
N SER A 197 17.08 25.23 0.78
CA SER A 197 17.12 26.66 1.12
C SER A 197 15.70 27.23 1.13
N PHE A 198 15.52 28.33 1.81
CA PHE A 198 14.27 29.10 1.82
C PHE A 198 14.56 30.53 2.26
N ASP A 199 13.91 31.51 1.63
CA ASP A 199 14.03 32.92 2.00
C ASP A 199 12.86 33.34 2.89
N GLY A 200 13.15 33.85 4.10
CA GLY A 200 12.16 34.34 5.06
C GLY A 200 11.42 33.23 5.80
N ILE A 201 10.19 33.54 6.17
CA ILE A 201 9.31 32.65 6.95
C ILE A 201 7.99 32.49 6.18
N ARG A 202 7.52 31.24 6.04
CA ARG A 202 6.19 30.91 5.51
C ARG A 202 5.38 30.13 6.54
N ILE A 203 4.18 30.64 6.84
CA ILE A 203 3.17 29.91 7.59
C ILE A 203 2.03 29.58 6.62
N ALA A 204 1.59 28.35 6.59
CA ALA A 204 0.48 27.91 5.74
C ALA A 204 -0.48 27.01 6.50
N GLY A 205 -1.73 27.05 6.10
CA GLY A 205 -2.76 26.14 6.60
C GLY A 205 -3.73 25.74 5.51
N SER A 206 -4.36 24.58 5.68
CA SER A 206 -5.45 24.12 4.83
C SER A 206 -6.52 23.42 5.65
N TYR A 207 -7.76 23.52 5.20
CA TYR A 207 -8.89 22.76 5.71
C TYR A 207 -9.72 22.27 4.53
N GLY A 208 -10.03 20.97 4.54
CA GLY A 208 -10.84 20.33 3.50
C GLY A 208 -11.91 19.43 4.08
N ASP A 209 -13.04 19.33 3.38
CA ASP A 209 -14.16 18.46 3.75
C ASP A 209 -14.90 17.96 2.53
N SER A 210 -15.54 16.80 2.65
CA SER A 210 -16.43 16.24 1.66
C SER A 210 -17.83 16.89 1.75
N THR A 211 -18.40 17.27 0.63
CA THR A 211 -19.78 17.79 0.60
C THR A 211 -20.85 16.71 0.83
N ARG A 212 -20.45 15.46 0.97
CA ARG A 212 -21.33 14.30 1.18
C ARG A 212 -21.50 13.91 2.65
N GLY A 213 -20.89 14.69 3.59
CA GLY A 213 -21.05 14.46 5.02
C GLY A 213 -20.29 13.23 5.52
N THR A 214 -19.18 12.88 4.90
CA THR A 214 -18.22 11.89 5.44
C THR A 214 -17.46 12.50 6.62
N ASN A 215 -16.93 11.68 7.55
CA ASN A 215 -16.13 12.18 8.65
C ASN A 215 -14.68 12.48 8.26
N GLU A 216 -14.33 12.39 6.98
CA GLU A 216 -12.96 12.62 6.51
C GLU A 216 -12.66 14.11 6.30
N GLN A 217 -12.71 14.86 7.37
CA GLN A 217 -12.18 16.23 7.39
C GLN A 217 -10.65 16.15 7.41
N ARG A 218 -10.01 17.07 6.69
CA ARG A 218 -8.54 17.15 6.60
C ARG A 218 -8.10 18.56 6.99
N ALA A 219 -7.17 18.65 7.95
CA ALA A 219 -6.58 19.91 8.39
C ALA A 219 -5.05 19.81 8.36
N ASN A 220 -4.39 20.85 7.88
CA ASN A 220 -2.94 20.95 7.91
C ASN A 220 -2.52 22.35 8.35
N VAL A 221 -1.46 22.43 9.15
CA VAL A 221 -0.77 23.68 9.48
C VAL A 221 0.72 23.43 9.42
N ASN A 222 1.45 24.32 8.73
CA ASN A 222 2.90 24.17 8.61
C ASN A 222 3.64 25.51 8.70
N LEU A 223 4.91 25.40 9.14
CA LEU A 223 5.88 26.47 9.20
C LEU A 223 7.11 26.06 8.38
N VAL A 224 7.58 26.95 7.52
CA VAL A 224 8.86 26.85 6.82
C VAL A 224 9.64 28.12 7.11
N ALA A 225 10.85 28.01 7.66
CA ALA A 225 11.71 29.13 7.97
C ALA A 225 13.11 28.89 7.42
N GLY A 226 13.59 29.80 6.58
CA GLY A 226 14.94 29.83 6.08
C GLY A 226 15.83 30.72 6.94
N PHE A 227 17.12 30.40 6.98
CA PHE A 227 18.12 31.21 7.67
C PHE A 227 19.48 31.06 6.98
N GLY A 228 20.32 32.05 7.13
CA GLY A 228 21.71 31.97 6.66
C GLY A 228 22.23 33.19 5.95
N ASN A 229 23.41 33.03 5.39
CA ASN A 229 24.14 33.99 4.59
C ASN A 229 24.83 33.26 3.40
N GLU A 230 25.73 33.91 2.67
CA GLU A 230 26.44 33.30 1.52
C GLU A 230 27.30 32.07 1.88
N ASP A 231 27.79 32.00 3.14
CA ASP A 231 28.70 30.91 3.58
C ASP A 231 27.99 29.80 4.32
N ALA A 232 26.87 30.07 4.97
CA ALA A 232 26.12 29.08 5.75
C ALA A 232 24.64 29.38 5.78
N GLY A 233 23.81 28.35 5.66
CA GLY A 233 22.36 28.51 5.72
C GLY A 233 21.64 27.20 5.81
N GLY A 234 20.32 27.29 5.97
CA GLY A 234 19.48 26.13 6.06
C GLY A 234 17.99 26.46 6.15
N VAL A 235 17.21 25.40 6.33
CA VAL A 235 15.74 25.46 6.44
C VAL A 235 15.29 24.67 7.66
N VAL A 236 14.30 25.16 8.35
CA VAL A 236 13.53 24.40 9.35
C VAL A 236 12.08 24.35 8.93
N VAL A 237 11.49 23.17 9.00
CA VAL A 237 10.09 22.89 8.67
C VAL A 237 9.43 22.19 9.86
N VAL A 238 8.21 22.60 10.19
CA VAL A 238 7.30 21.89 11.08
C VAL A 238 5.97 21.71 10.36
N ASP A 239 5.41 20.50 10.40
CA ASP A 239 4.21 20.12 9.66
C ASP A 239 3.27 19.34 10.57
N LEU A 240 2.02 19.81 10.67
CA LEU A 240 0.94 19.19 11.46
C LEU A 240 -0.20 18.83 10.53
N PHE A 241 -0.64 17.57 10.55
CA PHE A 241 -1.76 17.10 9.75
C PHE A 241 -2.73 16.26 10.58
N ASP A 242 -4.01 16.43 10.33
CA ASP A 242 -5.11 15.67 10.95
C ASP A 242 -6.14 15.30 9.90
N ARG A 243 -6.50 14.02 9.83
CA ARG A 243 -7.54 13.47 8.95
C ARG A 243 -8.48 12.60 9.75
N GLY A 244 -9.78 12.88 9.68
CA GLY A 244 -10.82 12.00 10.20
C GLY A 244 -10.92 10.69 9.42
N GLY A 245 -11.46 9.64 10.03
CA GLY A 245 -11.65 8.35 9.37
C GLY A 245 -12.86 8.36 8.43
N PHE A 246 -12.69 7.84 7.21
CA PHE A 246 -13.77 7.56 6.27
C PHE A 246 -14.21 6.11 6.39
N TYR A 247 -15.49 5.89 6.69
CA TYR A 247 -16.06 4.55 6.80
C TYR A 247 -16.92 4.21 5.59
N ASN A 248 -16.93 2.95 5.18
CA ASN A 248 -17.76 2.51 4.06
C ASN A 248 -19.26 2.81 4.27
N ARG A 249 -19.75 2.81 5.52
CA ARG A 249 -21.13 3.18 5.87
C ARG A 249 -21.48 4.64 5.60
N ASP A 250 -20.50 5.53 5.48
CA ASP A 250 -20.71 6.98 5.33
C ASP A 250 -21.21 7.36 3.94
N ARG A 251 -21.11 6.46 2.97
CA ARG A 251 -21.61 6.65 1.60
C ARG A 251 -22.55 5.54 1.18
N ALA A 252 -23.67 5.88 0.61
CA ALA A 252 -24.68 4.92 0.15
C ALA A 252 -24.09 3.89 -0.85
N ILE A 253 -23.14 4.31 -1.68
CA ILE A 253 -22.50 3.44 -2.68
C ILE A 253 -21.60 2.39 -2.06
N THR A 254 -20.95 2.68 -0.93
CA THR A 254 -20.04 1.77 -0.22
C THR A 254 -20.69 1.08 0.98
N ALA A 255 -21.82 1.60 1.49
CA ALA A 255 -22.45 1.14 2.72
C ALA A 255 -22.97 -0.31 2.65
N VAL A 256 -23.30 -0.80 1.46
CA VAL A 256 -23.82 -2.16 1.26
C VAL A 256 -22.75 -3.04 0.62
N GLU A 257 -22.34 -4.05 1.36
CA GLU A 257 -21.36 -5.02 0.85
C GLU A 257 -22.02 -5.91 -0.24
N PRO A 258 -21.40 -6.09 -1.43
CA PRO A 258 -21.95 -6.94 -2.51
C PRO A 258 -22.09 -8.39 -2.08
N ARG A 259 -21.27 -8.79 -1.11
CA ARG A 259 -21.23 -10.15 -0.55
C ARG A 259 -21.05 -10.11 0.94
N PRO A 260 -22.18 -9.94 1.66
CA PRO A 260 -22.16 -9.99 3.09
C PRO A 260 -21.57 -11.32 3.59
N SER A 261 -20.93 -11.26 4.75
CA SER A 261 -20.39 -12.47 5.38
C SER A 261 -21.51 -13.43 5.79
N GLN A 262 -21.34 -14.70 5.50
CA GLN A 262 -22.24 -15.77 5.94
C GLN A 262 -22.15 -16.07 7.46
N GLN A 263 -21.24 -15.39 8.16
CA GLN A 263 -21.12 -15.46 9.61
C GLN A 263 -21.64 -14.15 10.18
N GLY A 264 -22.88 -14.16 10.61
CA GLY A 264 -23.55 -13.02 11.24
C GLY A 264 -23.30 -12.93 12.73
N ILE A 265 -23.76 -11.81 13.32
CA ILE A 265 -23.79 -11.63 14.79
C ILE A 265 -24.75 -12.65 15.42
N PHE A 266 -25.82 -12.99 14.71
CA PHE A 266 -26.72 -14.10 15.08
C PHE A 266 -26.18 -15.38 14.47
N PRO A 267 -25.78 -16.36 15.28
CA PRO A 267 -25.08 -17.53 14.79
C PRO A 267 -25.98 -18.52 14.04
N SER A 268 -25.34 -19.37 13.24
CA SER A 268 -25.91 -20.57 12.63
C SER A 268 -25.30 -21.82 13.22
N PHE A 269 -26.04 -22.93 13.22
CA PHE A 269 -25.63 -24.18 13.85
C PHE A 269 -25.82 -25.37 12.94
N ASN A 270 -25.01 -26.41 13.10
CA ASN A 270 -25.24 -27.72 12.50
C ASN A 270 -25.08 -28.87 13.53
N PHE A 271 -25.60 -30.03 13.16
CA PHE A 271 -25.66 -31.22 14.01
C PHE A 271 -24.49 -32.20 13.81
N GLY A 272 -23.37 -31.75 13.22
CA GLY A 272 -22.16 -32.59 13.07
C GLY A 272 -21.98 -33.29 11.72
N ASN A 273 -22.89 -33.11 10.79
CA ASN A 273 -22.75 -33.58 9.40
C ASN A 273 -22.05 -32.59 8.46
N PHE A 274 -21.58 -31.45 9.01
CA PHE A 274 -20.92 -30.33 8.29
C PHE A 274 -21.74 -29.67 7.19
N ASN A 275 -23.03 -29.93 7.12
CA ASN A 275 -23.98 -29.13 6.37
C ASN A 275 -24.45 -28.00 7.29
N ARG A 276 -24.23 -26.73 6.90
CA ARG A 276 -24.57 -25.53 7.71
C ARG A 276 -26.08 -25.22 7.85
N ASP A 277 -26.95 -26.23 7.68
CA ASP A 277 -28.32 -26.00 7.24
C ASP A 277 -29.37 -26.14 8.31
N ASP A 278 -28.96 -26.44 9.53
CA ASP A 278 -29.94 -27.03 10.42
C ASP A 278 -30.68 -26.00 11.26
N PHE A 279 -30.11 -24.83 11.55
CA PHE A 279 -30.79 -23.83 12.37
C PHE A 279 -30.17 -22.45 12.30
N VAL A 280 -31.02 -21.42 12.11
CA VAL A 280 -30.67 -20.00 12.26
C VAL A 280 -31.35 -19.45 13.50
N GLU A 281 -30.64 -18.59 14.26
CA GLU A 281 -31.19 -17.88 15.39
C GLU A 281 -32.46 -17.09 14.99
N ARG A 282 -33.55 -17.22 15.74
CA ARG A 282 -34.80 -16.52 15.48
C ARG A 282 -34.74 -15.00 15.54
N ALA A 283 -33.74 -14.50 16.28
CA ALA A 283 -33.49 -13.06 16.40
C ALA A 283 -32.84 -12.45 15.16
N CYS A 284 -32.46 -13.26 14.17
CA CYS A 284 -31.97 -12.75 12.89
C CYS A 284 -33.08 -11.93 12.20
N PRO A 285 -32.92 -10.61 12.02
CA PRO A 285 -33.99 -9.75 11.50
C PRO A 285 -34.37 -10.07 10.04
N ASP A 286 -33.38 -10.52 9.25
CA ASP A 286 -33.55 -10.94 7.86
C ASP A 286 -32.78 -12.24 7.63
N PRO A 287 -33.34 -13.44 7.94
CA PRO A 287 -32.72 -14.69 7.60
C PRO A 287 -32.63 -14.82 6.09
N ILE A 288 -31.44 -14.66 5.53
CA ILE A 288 -31.24 -14.82 4.10
C ILE A 288 -31.32 -16.30 3.79
N ARG A 289 -32.40 -16.68 3.10
CA ARG A 289 -32.52 -17.99 2.50
C ARG A 289 -31.72 -18.00 1.20
N PHE A 290 -30.89 -19.01 0.99
CA PHE A 290 -30.11 -19.17 -0.24
C PHE A 290 -30.94 -19.31 -1.53
N ASP A 291 -32.25 -19.48 -1.42
CA ASP A 291 -33.16 -19.74 -2.49
C ASP A 291 -33.51 -18.53 -3.39
N GLY A 292 -32.91 -17.37 -3.17
CA GLY A 292 -33.28 -16.15 -3.88
C GLY A 292 -32.15 -15.43 -4.65
N ARG A 293 -30.90 -15.90 -4.67
CA ARG A 293 -29.79 -15.24 -5.39
C ARG A 293 -29.48 -15.89 -6.73
N PRO A 294 -29.42 -15.12 -7.84
CA PRO A 294 -28.95 -15.64 -9.12
C PRO A 294 -27.54 -16.20 -9.02
N GLY A 295 -27.32 -17.45 -9.42
CA GLY A 295 -26.00 -18.10 -9.49
C GLY A 295 -25.71 -19.11 -8.38
N PHE A 296 -26.57 -19.29 -7.37
CA PHE A 296 -26.46 -20.36 -6.38
C PHE A 296 -27.53 -21.41 -6.59
N PRO A 297 -27.13 -22.70 -6.77
CA PRO A 297 -28.10 -23.78 -6.85
C PRO A 297 -28.82 -23.97 -5.50
N LEU A 298 -30.13 -24.04 -5.55
CA LEU A 298 -31.01 -24.48 -4.45
C LEU A 298 -30.47 -25.79 -3.84
N GLY A 299 -30.34 -25.85 -2.52
CA GLY A 299 -30.24 -27.10 -1.79
C GLY A 299 -28.88 -27.44 -1.16
N SER A 300 -27.92 -26.52 -1.11
CA SER A 300 -26.59 -26.86 -0.51
C SER A 300 -26.38 -26.32 0.91
N PHE A 301 -27.09 -25.25 1.32
CA PHE A 301 -26.90 -24.60 2.62
C PHE A 301 -28.21 -23.93 3.03
N GLY A 302 -28.69 -24.14 4.25
CA GLY A 302 -29.94 -23.57 4.76
C GLY A 302 -29.89 -22.06 5.01
N ALA A 303 -30.84 -21.54 5.76
CA ALA A 303 -30.87 -20.13 6.12
C ALA A 303 -29.71 -19.79 7.06
N TYR A 304 -29.05 -18.64 6.85
CA TYR A 304 -28.07 -18.08 7.76
C TYR A 304 -28.28 -16.58 7.94
N CYS A 305 -27.73 -16.03 9.00
CA CYS A 305 -27.75 -14.59 9.23
C CYS A 305 -26.50 -13.95 8.61
N GLU A 306 -26.68 -13.04 7.67
CA GLU A 306 -25.55 -12.33 7.06
C GLU A 306 -25.09 -11.17 7.92
N LEU A 307 -23.84 -10.76 7.73
CA LEU A 307 -23.30 -9.51 8.23
C LEU A 307 -22.77 -8.66 7.07
N ASN A 308 -23.28 -7.45 6.93
CA ASN A 308 -22.69 -6.42 6.10
C ASN A 308 -21.44 -5.82 6.81
N ARG A 309 -20.24 -6.22 6.41
CA ARG A 309 -18.98 -5.77 7.01
C ARG A 309 -18.71 -4.30 6.80
N ASN A 310 -19.26 -3.70 5.73
CA ASN A 310 -19.07 -2.29 5.38
C ASN A 310 -19.67 -1.33 6.43
N GLN A 311 -20.55 -1.81 7.30
CA GLN A 311 -21.03 -1.03 8.45
C GLN A 311 -19.94 -0.72 9.49
N TYR A 312 -18.85 -1.47 9.48
CA TYR A 312 -17.76 -1.39 10.47
C TYR A 312 -16.42 -0.96 9.86
N THR A 313 -16.18 -1.26 8.57
CA THR A 313 -14.87 -1.13 7.96
C THR A 313 -14.56 0.32 7.60
N ALA A 314 -13.40 0.80 8.05
CA ALA A 314 -12.84 2.05 7.59
C ALA A 314 -12.25 1.87 6.17
N ALA A 315 -12.69 2.70 5.23
CA ALA A 315 -12.11 2.79 3.89
C ALA A 315 -10.77 3.53 3.93
N ASP A 316 -10.75 4.69 4.63
CA ASP A 316 -9.52 5.40 4.98
C ASP A 316 -9.43 5.53 6.51
N PRO A 317 -8.35 5.07 7.15
CA PRO A 317 -8.18 5.20 8.60
C PRO A 317 -8.00 6.67 9.01
N ALA A 318 -8.42 7.02 10.23
CA ALA A 318 -8.05 8.29 10.82
C ALA A 318 -6.53 8.39 10.94
N LEU A 319 -5.96 9.58 10.68
CA LEU A 319 -4.51 9.78 10.66
C LEU A 319 -4.12 11.13 11.23
N ARG A 320 -3.21 11.14 12.22
CA ARG A 320 -2.57 12.34 12.74
C ARG A 320 -1.08 12.29 12.51
N GLN A 321 -0.51 13.42 12.10
CA GLN A 321 0.90 13.50 11.78
C GLN A 321 1.53 14.74 12.42
N LEU A 322 2.75 14.55 12.93
CA LEU A 322 3.66 15.62 13.35
C LEU A 322 4.99 15.39 12.66
N GLY A 323 5.35 16.26 11.74
CA GLY A 323 6.60 16.24 11.00
C GLY A 323 7.52 17.39 11.37
N ALA A 324 8.82 17.14 11.40
CA ALA A 324 9.85 18.13 11.49
C ALA A 324 11.01 17.79 10.55
N TYR A 325 11.55 18.79 9.89
CA TYR A 325 12.70 18.65 9.01
C TYR A 325 13.62 19.85 9.19
N GLY A 326 14.92 19.60 9.16
CA GLY A 326 15.93 20.65 9.16
C GLY A 326 17.11 20.28 8.28
N THR A 327 17.64 21.27 7.56
CA THR A 327 18.90 21.13 6.82
C THR A 327 19.82 22.30 7.15
N PHE A 328 21.11 22.03 7.06
CA PHE A 328 22.15 23.00 7.24
C PHE A 328 23.29 22.76 6.26
N ARG A 329 23.77 23.79 5.60
CA ARG A 329 24.94 23.78 4.71
C ARG A 329 25.90 24.88 5.10
N SER A 330 27.18 24.62 5.00
CA SER A 330 28.23 25.59 5.27
C SER A 330 29.45 25.36 4.40
N ARG A 331 30.05 26.43 3.92
CA ARG A 331 31.37 26.46 3.31
C ARG A 331 32.41 26.46 4.43
N LEU A 332 33.18 25.38 4.55
CA LEU A 332 34.26 25.28 5.55
C LEU A 332 35.57 25.87 5.04
N ALA A 333 35.81 25.78 3.72
CA ALA A 333 36.93 26.34 2.99
C ALA A 333 36.51 26.52 1.53
N ASP A 334 37.31 27.19 0.69
CA ASP A 334 37.01 27.44 -0.72
C ASP A 334 36.73 26.14 -1.51
N THR A 335 37.31 25.04 -1.13
CA THR A 335 37.18 23.74 -1.79
C THR A 335 36.45 22.70 -0.93
N LEU A 336 35.95 23.08 0.25
CA LEU A 336 35.33 22.13 1.20
C LEU A 336 34.02 22.67 1.73
N GLY A 337 32.94 21.93 1.49
CA GLY A 337 31.60 22.18 2.03
C GLY A 337 31.17 21.11 3.03
N PHE A 338 30.30 21.48 3.94
CA PHE A 338 29.60 20.59 4.87
C PHE A 338 28.11 20.70 4.66
N PHE A 339 27.39 19.58 4.77
CA PHE A 339 25.93 19.57 4.80
C PHE A 339 25.41 18.56 5.82
N ALA A 340 24.26 18.87 6.39
CA ALA A 340 23.58 17.98 7.32
C ALA A 340 22.05 18.10 7.18
N GLU A 341 21.35 16.99 7.38
CA GLU A 341 19.89 16.92 7.36
C GLU A 341 19.39 16.10 8.57
N ALA A 342 18.30 16.54 9.16
CA ALA A 342 17.59 15.79 10.20
C ALA A 342 16.09 15.81 9.90
N GLN A 343 15.43 14.65 10.02
CA GLN A 343 13.99 14.50 9.81
C GLN A 343 13.41 13.66 10.94
N PHE A 344 12.24 14.09 11.40
CA PHE A 344 11.39 13.37 12.34
C PHE A 344 9.96 13.37 11.83
N GLN A 345 9.29 12.22 11.94
CA GLN A 345 7.86 12.10 11.66
C GLN A 345 7.21 11.18 12.70
N LYS A 346 6.10 11.64 13.27
CA LYS A 346 5.22 10.82 14.09
C LYS A 346 3.86 10.73 13.42
N ASN A 347 3.37 9.50 13.21
CA ASN A 347 2.06 9.19 12.68
C ASN A 347 1.27 8.39 13.73
N ALA A 348 0.01 8.72 13.93
CA ALA A 348 -0.93 7.95 14.73
C ALA A 348 -2.16 7.67 13.87
N SER A 349 -2.52 6.41 13.73
CA SER A 349 -3.68 5.98 12.92
C SER A 349 -4.60 5.05 13.71
N GLU A 350 -5.89 5.07 13.36
CA GLU A 350 -6.91 4.18 13.90
C GLU A 350 -7.72 3.59 12.74
N ALA A 351 -7.81 2.27 12.70
CA ALA A 351 -8.59 1.53 11.73
C ALA A 351 -9.58 0.58 12.40
N ASN A 352 -10.76 0.44 11.78
CA ASN A 352 -11.82 -0.41 12.31
C ASN A 352 -12.24 -1.45 11.27
N ALA A 353 -12.62 -2.64 11.72
CA ALA A 353 -13.19 -3.70 10.90
C ALA A 353 -14.34 -4.44 11.60
N ALA A 354 -15.02 -5.27 10.83
CA ALA A 354 -16.15 -6.06 11.34
C ALA A 354 -15.76 -6.93 12.53
N PRO A 355 -16.71 -7.23 13.42
CA PRO A 355 -16.53 -8.14 14.54
C PRO A 355 -15.85 -9.46 14.14
N ALA A 356 -14.98 -9.99 14.99
CA ALA A 356 -14.24 -11.22 14.72
C ALA A 356 -15.20 -12.42 14.52
N PRO A 357 -14.99 -13.25 13.48
CA PRO A 357 -15.75 -14.49 13.31
C PRO A 357 -15.23 -15.59 14.22
N TRP A 358 -16.11 -16.50 14.61
CA TRP A 358 -15.77 -17.79 15.18
C TRP A 358 -16.47 -18.90 14.40
N SER A 359 -15.82 -20.05 14.23
CA SER A 359 -16.26 -21.12 13.34
C SER A 359 -16.04 -22.48 13.94
N GLU A 360 -16.98 -23.40 13.70
CA GLU A 360 -16.90 -24.83 14.08
C GLU A 360 -16.68 -25.04 15.59
N GLU A 361 -17.17 -24.11 16.41
CA GLU A 361 -17.05 -24.23 17.84
C GLU A 361 -18.12 -25.19 18.42
N ARG A 362 -17.66 -26.14 19.20
CA ARG A 362 -18.49 -27.16 19.82
C ARG A 362 -19.28 -26.59 20.99
N ILE A 363 -20.61 -26.71 20.92
CA ILE A 363 -21.56 -26.28 21.95
C ILE A 363 -22.19 -27.51 22.56
N ALA A 364 -22.07 -27.63 23.88
CA ALA A 364 -22.59 -28.77 24.59
C ALA A 364 -24.13 -28.79 24.60
N PHE A 365 -24.73 -29.96 24.46
CA PHE A 365 -26.17 -30.16 24.49
C PHE A 365 -26.83 -29.68 25.79
N ASN A 366 -26.14 -29.77 26.90
CA ASN A 366 -26.60 -29.33 28.22
C ASN A 366 -26.32 -27.85 28.50
N HIS A 367 -25.93 -27.05 27.49
CA HIS A 367 -25.74 -25.61 27.65
C HIS A 367 -27.03 -24.94 28.17
N PRO A 368 -26.97 -24.07 29.21
CA PRO A 368 -28.16 -23.51 29.85
C PRO A 368 -29.06 -22.71 28.92
N ASN A 369 -28.47 -22.05 27.93
CA ASN A 369 -29.18 -21.25 26.91
C ASN A 369 -29.58 -22.07 25.68
N PHE A 370 -29.45 -23.42 25.69
CA PHE A 370 -29.73 -24.24 24.53
C PHE A 370 -31.23 -24.21 24.19
N PRO A 371 -31.64 -23.72 22.98
CA PRO A 371 -33.05 -23.50 22.63
C PRO A 371 -33.85 -24.82 22.62
N ALA A 372 -35.04 -24.82 23.25
CA ALA A 372 -35.92 -26.00 23.28
C ALA A 372 -36.33 -26.45 21.88
N GLU A 373 -36.58 -25.52 20.97
CA GLU A 373 -36.91 -25.79 19.56
C GLU A 373 -35.78 -26.51 18.83
N LEU A 374 -34.53 -26.09 19.06
CA LEU A 374 -33.34 -26.73 18.47
C LEU A 374 -33.26 -28.20 18.94
N ARG A 375 -33.53 -28.45 20.22
CA ARG A 375 -33.61 -29.84 20.76
C ARG A 375 -34.70 -30.67 20.09
N GLN A 376 -35.91 -30.09 19.90
CA GLN A 376 -37.02 -30.78 19.21
C GLN A 376 -36.64 -31.14 17.76
N ARG A 377 -36.00 -30.22 17.04
CA ARG A 377 -35.49 -30.47 15.68
C ARG A 377 -34.45 -31.57 15.63
N MET A 378 -33.49 -31.58 16.56
CA MET A 378 -32.45 -32.63 16.65
C MET A 378 -33.10 -34.01 16.84
N VAL A 379 -34.05 -34.13 17.80
CA VAL A 379 -34.78 -35.39 18.06
C VAL A 379 -35.61 -35.79 16.84
N ALA A 380 -36.28 -34.87 16.16
CA ALA A 380 -37.04 -35.13 14.94
C ALA A 380 -36.19 -35.65 13.77
N GLN A 381 -34.91 -35.35 13.77
CA GLN A 381 -33.92 -35.83 12.80
C GLN A 381 -33.25 -37.16 13.22
N GLY A 382 -33.68 -37.75 14.33
CA GLY A 382 -33.11 -39.02 14.83
C GLY A 382 -31.76 -38.86 15.53
N LEU A 383 -31.38 -37.61 15.89
CA LEU A 383 -30.16 -37.34 16.63
C LEU A 383 -30.37 -37.56 18.12
N GLY A 384 -29.35 -38.06 18.82
CA GLY A 384 -29.42 -38.29 20.25
C GLY A 384 -29.63 -37.02 21.06
N ALA A 385 -30.45 -37.10 22.13
CA ALA A 385 -30.72 -35.96 22.99
C ALA A 385 -29.47 -35.41 23.74
N THR A 386 -28.34 -36.08 23.64
CA THR A 386 -27.06 -35.74 24.27
C THR A 386 -25.95 -35.40 23.26
N GLN A 387 -26.31 -35.19 22.00
CA GLN A 387 -25.34 -34.84 20.95
C GLN A 387 -25.03 -33.34 20.99
N ASP A 388 -23.73 -32.99 20.97
CA ASP A 388 -23.28 -31.61 20.84
C ASP A 388 -23.46 -31.12 19.40
N ILE A 389 -23.58 -29.81 19.28
CA ILE A 389 -23.69 -29.13 17.99
C ILE A 389 -22.48 -28.29 17.70
N PHE A 390 -22.34 -27.83 16.48
CA PHE A 390 -21.29 -26.92 16.06
C PHE A 390 -21.92 -25.61 15.62
N GLY A 391 -21.30 -24.48 16.00
CA GLY A 391 -21.77 -23.14 15.71
C GLY A 391 -20.80 -22.31 14.90
N TRP A 392 -21.34 -21.35 14.15
CA TRP A 392 -20.63 -20.30 13.41
C TRP A 392 -21.30 -18.96 13.71
N GLY A 393 -20.51 -17.95 14.05
CA GLY A 393 -21.06 -16.64 14.38
C GLY A 393 -19.96 -15.58 14.45
N ARG A 394 -20.32 -14.44 15.03
CA ARG A 394 -19.39 -13.35 15.32
C ARG A 394 -19.52 -12.90 16.76
N PHE A 395 -18.41 -12.37 17.27
CA PHE A 395 -18.39 -11.69 18.54
C PHE A 395 -19.13 -10.32 18.44
N PRO A 396 -19.49 -9.72 19.59
CA PRO A 396 -20.30 -8.50 19.57
C PRO A 396 -19.56 -7.24 19.16
N ASP A 397 -18.25 -7.15 19.43
CA ASP A 397 -17.49 -5.90 19.28
C ASP A 397 -16.84 -5.80 17.91
N ALA A 398 -16.89 -4.61 17.31
CA ALA A 398 -16.04 -4.26 16.17
C ALA A 398 -14.56 -4.38 16.56
N ARG A 399 -13.72 -4.78 15.61
CA ARG A 399 -12.27 -4.79 15.83
C ARG A 399 -11.73 -3.39 15.62
N THR A 400 -10.83 -2.97 16.51
CA THR A 400 -10.14 -1.68 16.43
C THR A 400 -8.64 -1.92 16.54
N ILE A 401 -7.89 -1.32 15.64
CA ILE A 401 -6.42 -1.33 15.64
C ILE A 401 -5.93 0.12 15.63
N GLU A 402 -5.06 0.43 16.58
CA GLU A 402 -4.33 1.68 16.67
C GLU A 402 -2.87 1.42 16.29
N VAL A 403 -2.26 2.31 15.51
CA VAL A 403 -0.85 2.24 15.11
C VAL A 403 -0.20 3.59 15.34
N ASP A 404 0.83 3.61 16.19
CA ASP A 404 1.72 4.75 16.39
C ASP A 404 3.07 4.46 15.72
N THR A 405 3.47 5.28 14.73
CA THR A 405 4.75 5.16 14.04
C THR A 405 5.62 6.39 14.29
N ARG A 406 6.91 6.18 14.58
CA ARG A 406 7.92 7.23 14.71
C ARG A 406 9.06 6.93 13.73
N SER A 407 9.39 7.90 12.89
CA SER A 407 10.48 7.77 11.92
C SER A 407 11.52 8.87 12.12
N PHE A 408 12.78 8.48 12.11
CA PHE A 408 13.93 9.38 12.22
C PHE A 408 14.86 9.16 11.03
N ARG A 409 15.42 10.25 10.50
CA ARG A 409 16.47 10.21 9.50
C ARG A 409 17.51 11.28 9.81
N LEU A 410 18.78 10.89 9.74
CA LEU A 410 19.93 11.79 9.89
C LEU A 410 20.86 11.58 8.69
N LEU A 411 21.46 12.67 8.24
CA LEU A 411 22.44 12.70 7.17
C LEU A 411 23.48 13.76 7.52
N ALA A 412 24.76 13.45 7.34
CA ALA A 412 25.83 14.43 7.41
C ALA A 412 26.90 14.09 6.37
N GLY A 413 27.42 15.07 5.67
CA GLY A 413 28.37 14.84 4.62
C GLY A 413 29.28 16.04 4.33
N LEU A 414 30.28 15.74 3.51
CA LEU A 414 31.26 16.68 3.01
C LEU A 414 31.22 16.67 1.49
N THR A 415 31.43 17.82 0.90
CA THR A 415 31.64 18.01 -0.54
C THR A 415 32.98 18.70 -0.74
N GLY A 416 33.67 18.37 -1.82
CA GLY A 416 34.95 19.02 -2.12
C GLY A 416 35.39 18.81 -3.54
N ASN A 417 36.54 19.44 -3.88
CA ASN A 417 37.17 19.30 -5.17
C ASN A 417 38.58 18.72 -5.00
N LEU A 418 38.97 17.84 -5.92
CA LEU A 418 40.30 17.26 -6.02
C LEU A 418 40.78 17.43 -7.46
N GLY A 419 41.45 18.55 -7.74
CA GLY A 419 41.72 19.02 -9.09
C GLY A 419 40.40 19.32 -9.82
N ASP A 420 40.21 18.72 -10.99
CA ASP A 420 39.00 18.90 -11.82
C ASP A 420 37.86 17.96 -11.40
N TRP A 421 38.06 17.10 -10.38
CA TRP A 421 37.05 16.19 -9.86
C TRP A 421 36.35 16.77 -8.64
N SER A 422 35.05 16.80 -8.64
CA SER A 422 34.25 17.04 -7.45
C SER A 422 33.95 15.73 -6.75
N TRP A 423 33.90 15.75 -5.42
CA TRP A 423 33.53 14.60 -4.62
C TRP A 423 32.50 14.92 -3.56
N GLU A 424 31.73 13.91 -3.19
CA GLU A 424 30.79 13.96 -2.08
C GLU A 424 30.89 12.68 -1.27
N ALA A 425 31.03 12.83 0.05
CA ALA A 425 31.01 11.71 1.00
C ALA A 425 29.96 11.97 2.07
N ALA A 426 29.10 11.00 2.37
CA ALA A 426 28.06 11.15 3.35
C ALA A 426 27.86 9.91 4.21
N LEU A 427 27.57 10.17 5.49
CA LEU A 427 27.03 9.18 6.42
C LEU A 427 25.54 9.46 6.58
N HIS A 428 24.73 8.42 6.49
CA HIS A 428 23.30 8.55 6.66
C HIS A 428 22.71 7.38 7.44
N GLY A 429 21.59 7.62 8.11
CA GLY A 429 20.89 6.58 8.84
C GLY A 429 19.43 6.94 9.08
N GLY A 430 18.64 5.92 9.32
CA GLY A 430 17.22 6.07 9.61
C GLY A 430 16.71 4.94 10.49
N ARG A 431 15.62 5.22 11.18
CA ARG A 431 14.90 4.27 12.02
C ARG A 431 13.40 4.55 11.91
N SER A 432 12.64 3.51 11.69
CA SER A 432 11.17 3.50 11.78
C SER A 432 10.76 2.55 12.89
N GLU A 433 9.97 3.04 13.84
CA GLU A 433 9.41 2.28 14.96
C GLU A 433 7.90 2.38 14.91
N SER A 434 7.21 1.25 14.99
CA SER A 434 5.75 1.20 15.08
C SER A 434 5.30 0.37 16.26
N GLU A 435 4.37 0.91 17.03
CA GLU A 435 3.61 0.20 18.04
C GLU A 435 2.18 0.01 17.52
N GLN A 436 1.76 -1.23 17.34
CA GLN A 436 0.39 -1.57 16.94
C GLN A 436 -0.33 -2.21 18.12
N ARG A 437 -1.56 -1.81 18.37
CA ARG A 437 -2.40 -2.36 19.43
C ARG A 437 -3.78 -2.69 18.87
N ALA A 438 -4.13 -3.97 18.94
CA ALA A 438 -5.52 -4.38 18.75
C ALA A 438 -6.27 -4.17 20.07
N THR A 439 -7.00 -3.06 20.17
CA THR A 439 -7.58 -2.55 21.42
C THR A 439 -9.00 -3.05 21.69
N ALA A 440 -9.74 -3.45 20.64
CA ALA A 440 -11.09 -3.96 20.74
C ALA A 440 -11.38 -5.09 19.75
N GLY A 441 -12.39 -5.90 20.06
CA GLY A 441 -12.91 -6.97 19.19
C GLY A 441 -12.02 -8.19 19.06
N ILE A 442 -11.08 -8.40 19.97
CA ILE A 442 -10.17 -9.54 20.02
C ILE A 442 -10.54 -10.41 21.21
N TYR A 443 -10.54 -11.73 21.02
CA TYR A 443 -11.06 -12.67 22.01
C TYR A 443 -10.16 -13.89 22.20
N ASN A 444 -9.93 -14.30 23.46
CA ASN A 444 -9.12 -15.44 23.81
C ASN A 444 -9.84 -16.76 23.46
N VAL A 445 -9.22 -17.59 22.63
CA VAL A 445 -9.78 -18.87 22.15
C VAL A 445 -10.05 -19.81 23.30
N ALA A 446 -9.10 -20.01 24.22
CA ALA A 446 -9.22 -20.97 25.32
C ALA A 446 -10.32 -20.57 26.30
N ARG A 447 -10.37 -19.27 26.69
CA ARG A 447 -11.41 -18.74 27.59
C ARG A 447 -12.80 -18.78 26.94
N PHE A 448 -12.90 -18.44 25.65
CA PHE A 448 -14.17 -18.55 24.91
C PHE A 448 -14.69 -20.01 24.86
N ARG A 449 -13.82 -20.95 24.51
CA ARG A 449 -14.16 -22.38 24.50
C ARG A 449 -14.53 -22.88 25.88
N ALA A 450 -13.88 -22.43 26.95
CA ALA A 450 -14.24 -22.72 28.31
C ALA A 450 -15.62 -22.15 28.66
N ALA A 451 -15.91 -20.91 28.25
CA ALA A 451 -17.22 -20.29 28.47
C ALA A 451 -18.36 -21.01 27.72
N LEU A 452 -18.11 -21.55 26.53
CA LEU A 452 -19.11 -22.38 25.81
C LEU A 452 -19.44 -23.68 26.57
N ARG A 453 -18.57 -24.13 27.48
CA ARG A 453 -18.72 -25.37 28.27
C ARG A 453 -19.06 -25.12 29.75
N GLY A 454 -19.19 -23.85 30.17
CA GLY A 454 -19.36 -23.51 31.59
C GLY A 454 -18.15 -23.82 32.46
N GLN A 455 -16.96 -23.77 31.89
CA GLN A 455 -15.68 -24.00 32.55
C GLN A 455 -14.88 -22.73 32.80
N LEU A 456 -15.38 -21.56 32.40
CA LEU A 456 -14.74 -20.26 32.64
C LEU A 456 -15.02 -19.85 34.09
N CYS A 457 -13.95 -19.61 34.86
CA CYS A 457 -14.04 -19.10 36.22
C CYS A 457 -14.15 -17.58 36.26
N ALA A 458 -14.65 -17.02 37.36
CA ALA A 458 -14.73 -15.59 37.58
C ALA A 458 -13.34 -14.88 37.63
N ASP A 459 -12.26 -15.61 37.87
CA ASP A 459 -10.89 -15.15 37.84
C ASP A 459 -10.19 -15.37 36.48
N GLY A 460 -10.94 -15.80 35.42
CA GLY A 460 -10.44 -16.03 34.08
C GLY A 460 -9.77 -17.40 33.85
N ARG A 461 -9.66 -18.27 34.85
CA ARG A 461 -9.20 -19.65 34.66
C ARG A 461 -10.24 -20.45 33.89
N THR A 462 -9.80 -21.53 33.22
CA THR A 462 -10.62 -22.38 32.32
C THR A 462 -10.94 -23.77 32.90
N THR A 463 -10.90 -23.89 34.22
CA THR A 463 -10.99 -25.20 34.95
C THR A 463 -12.13 -25.27 35.94
N CYS A 464 -13.09 -24.33 35.92
CA CYS A 464 -14.27 -24.42 36.78
C CYS A 464 -15.21 -25.52 36.34
N ALA A 465 -15.99 -26.07 37.30
CA ALA A 465 -16.98 -27.09 36.98
C ALA A 465 -18.28 -26.43 36.48
N PRO A 466 -18.91 -26.98 35.44
CA PRO A 466 -20.21 -26.54 34.97
C PRO A 466 -21.27 -26.63 36.11
N GLY A 467 -22.03 -25.55 36.32
CA GLY A 467 -23.03 -25.47 37.37
C GLY A 467 -22.51 -25.25 38.80
N ALA A 468 -21.17 -25.22 39.00
CA ALA A 468 -20.55 -24.97 40.29
C ALA A 468 -19.57 -23.75 40.20
N GLY A 469 -20.10 -22.60 39.73
CA GLY A 469 -19.33 -21.35 39.56
C GLY A 469 -18.71 -21.14 38.20
N GLY A 470 -18.94 -22.04 37.25
CA GLY A 470 -18.53 -21.85 35.85
C GLY A 470 -19.46 -20.91 35.10
N LEU A 471 -18.85 -19.93 34.41
CA LEU A 471 -19.54 -18.92 33.61
C LEU A 471 -19.76 -19.38 32.18
N TYR A 472 -20.88 -18.94 31.57
CA TYR A 472 -21.29 -19.35 30.24
C TYR A 472 -21.35 -18.15 29.30
N TYR A 473 -20.74 -18.27 28.11
CA TYR A 473 -21.03 -17.41 26.97
C TYR A 473 -22.31 -17.89 26.29
N ASN A 474 -23.25 -17.01 25.95
CA ASN A 474 -24.49 -17.39 25.27
C ASN A 474 -24.34 -17.40 23.74
N PRO A 475 -24.11 -18.55 23.09
CA PRO A 475 -23.94 -18.60 21.63
C PRO A 475 -25.28 -18.46 20.86
N PHE A 476 -26.44 -18.36 21.55
CA PHE A 476 -27.75 -18.40 20.92
C PHE A 476 -28.47 -17.04 20.92
N GLY A 477 -27.91 -16.00 21.44
CA GLY A 477 -28.68 -14.78 21.70
C GLY A 477 -28.16 -13.49 21.04
N GLY A 478 -27.20 -13.54 20.16
CA GLY A 478 -26.62 -12.35 19.57
C GLY A 478 -25.92 -11.43 20.61
N GLN A 479 -25.72 -10.15 20.24
CA GLN A 479 -24.96 -9.21 21.09
C GLN A 479 -25.64 -8.89 22.43
N ALA A 480 -26.93 -8.63 22.40
CA ALA A 480 -27.70 -8.17 23.56
C ALA A 480 -27.88 -9.26 24.65
N ALA A 481 -27.61 -10.50 24.31
CA ALA A 481 -27.77 -11.65 25.21
C ALA A 481 -26.47 -12.03 25.94
N GLN A 482 -25.38 -11.30 25.74
CA GLN A 482 -24.09 -11.60 26.34
C GLN A 482 -23.97 -10.98 27.73
N ASP A 483 -23.46 -11.76 28.68
CA ASP A 483 -23.11 -11.24 30.00
C ASP A 483 -21.83 -10.38 29.89
N PRO A 484 -21.89 -9.10 30.28
CA PRO A 484 -20.73 -8.20 30.22
C PRO A 484 -19.52 -8.72 31.02
N SER A 485 -19.74 -9.46 32.10
CA SER A 485 -18.65 -10.02 32.93
C SER A 485 -17.92 -11.15 32.19
N VAL A 486 -18.65 -11.97 31.42
CA VAL A 486 -18.08 -13.03 30.58
C VAL A 486 -17.31 -12.41 29.41
N LEU A 487 -17.88 -11.38 28.77
CA LEU A 487 -17.19 -10.65 27.71
C LEU A 487 -15.88 -10.04 28.19
N ALA A 488 -15.88 -9.41 29.37
CA ALA A 488 -14.68 -8.82 29.98
C ALA A 488 -13.56 -9.85 30.22
N LEU A 489 -13.92 -11.09 30.60
CA LEU A 489 -12.96 -12.15 30.83
C LEU A 489 -12.38 -12.78 29.56
N ILE A 490 -13.15 -12.80 28.47
CA ILE A 490 -12.68 -13.40 27.19
C ILE A 490 -12.05 -12.41 26.24
N ARG A 491 -12.27 -11.09 26.42
CA ARG A 491 -11.62 -10.04 25.63
C ARG A 491 -10.12 -9.99 25.88
N GLU A 492 -9.36 -9.65 24.85
CA GLU A 492 -7.90 -9.45 24.91
C GLU A 492 -7.51 -8.15 24.23
N GLN A 493 -6.36 -7.63 24.63
CA GLN A 493 -5.63 -6.60 23.90
C GLN A 493 -4.31 -7.20 23.42
N VAL A 494 -3.98 -6.98 22.16
CA VAL A 494 -2.84 -7.64 21.54
C VAL A 494 -1.88 -6.59 20.97
N PRO A 495 -0.71 -6.40 21.61
CA PRO A 495 0.35 -5.54 21.12
C PRO A 495 1.19 -6.23 20.03
N ARG A 496 1.82 -5.43 19.18
CA ARG A 496 2.84 -5.80 18.21
C ARG A 496 3.79 -4.61 18.07
N ASP A 497 5.08 -4.84 18.17
CA ASP A 497 6.13 -3.83 18.05
C ASP A 497 6.99 -4.13 16.82
N GLY A 498 7.26 -3.12 16.01
CA GLY A 498 8.11 -3.24 14.83
C GLY A 498 9.20 -2.19 14.82
N THR A 499 10.38 -2.57 14.36
CA THR A 499 11.52 -1.66 14.17
C THR A 499 12.22 -1.98 12.86
N SER A 500 12.45 -0.94 12.06
CA SER A 500 13.33 -0.99 10.90
C SER A 500 14.46 0.01 11.08
N THR A 501 15.70 -0.40 10.83
CA THR A 501 16.88 0.46 10.90
C THR A 501 17.72 0.33 9.66
N MET A 502 18.29 1.45 9.24
CA MET A 502 19.26 1.52 8.16
C MET A 502 20.40 2.46 8.55
N ALA A 503 21.64 2.08 8.25
CA ALA A 503 22.81 2.94 8.35
C ALA A 503 23.68 2.74 7.10
N GLY A 504 24.17 3.82 6.52
CA GLY A 504 24.94 3.78 5.29
C GLY A 504 26.03 4.84 5.19
N PHE A 505 26.93 4.60 4.27
CA PHE A 505 27.97 5.53 3.83
C PHE A 505 27.99 5.50 2.30
N ASP A 506 27.99 6.67 1.68
CA ASP A 506 28.18 6.82 0.24
C ASP A 506 29.32 7.77 -0.08
N LEU A 507 30.00 7.46 -1.18
CA LEU A 507 31.11 8.26 -1.73
C LEU A 507 30.96 8.32 -3.24
N LYS A 508 31.00 9.52 -3.80
CA LYS A 508 30.85 9.79 -5.24
C LYS A 508 31.95 10.73 -5.71
N PHE A 509 32.49 10.45 -6.88
CA PHE A 509 33.42 11.31 -7.62
C PHE A 509 32.83 11.64 -8.97
N ASN A 510 32.72 12.92 -9.29
CA ASN A 510 32.23 13.42 -10.57
C ASN A 510 33.36 14.20 -11.26
N GLY A 511 33.59 13.95 -12.54
CA GLY A 511 34.63 14.63 -13.31
C GLY A 511 34.56 14.29 -14.80
N GLU A 512 35.48 14.86 -15.56
CA GLU A 512 35.60 14.64 -16.99
C GLU A 512 36.74 13.66 -17.27
N LEU A 513 36.50 12.71 -18.19
CA LEU A 513 37.51 11.74 -18.62
C LEU A 513 38.29 12.18 -19.89
N GLY A 514 37.79 13.21 -20.56
CA GLY A 514 38.31 13.71 -21.84
C GLY A 514 37.23 14.33 -22.70
N GLU A 515 37.46 14.47 -23.99
CA GLU A 515 36.50 15.07 -24.92
C GLU A 515 36.24 14.16 -26.14
N LEU A 516 35.02 14.23 -26.65
CA LEU A 516 34.58 13.67 -27.95
C LEU A 516 34.08 14.81 -28.84
N GLY A 517 33.67 14.47 -30.08
CA GLY A 517 33.17 15.44 -31.03
C GLY A 517 31.97 16.30 -30.59
N GLY A 518 31.23 15.88 -29.59
CA GLY A 518 30.09 16.58 -28.99
C GLY A 518 30.37 17.32 -27.70
N GLY A 519 31.59 17.18 -27.12
CA GLY A 519 31.95 17.84 -25.84
C GLY A 519 32.63 16.93 -24.84
N ALA A 520 32.65 17.34 -23.58
CA ALA A 520 33.31 16.66 -22.49
C ALA A 520 32.65 15.31 -22.15
N ILE A 521 33.44 14.27 -21.88
CA ILE A 521 33.00 12.96 -21.39
C ILE A 521 32.76 13.08 -19.88
N ALA A 522 31.54 13.38 -19.49
CA ALA A 522 31.16 13.45 -18.08
C ALA A 522 31.10 12.04 -17.46
N SER A 523 31.63 11.90 -16.26
CA SER A 523 31.67 10.61 -15.57
C SER A 523 31.40 10.74 -14.08
N VAL A 524 30.85 9.67 -13.49
CA VAL A 524 30.74 9.49 -12.04
C VAL A 524 31.10 8.07 -11.66
N PHE A 525 31.81 7.93 -10.54
CA PHE A 525 32.14 6.66 -9.92
C PHE A 525 31.80 6.74 -8.44
N GLY A 526 31.31 5.66 -7.87
CA GLY A 526 30.92 5.68 -6.48
C GLY A 526 30.93 4.33 -5.79
N LEU A 527 30.90 4.43 -4.46
CA LEU A 527 30.80 3.34 -3.51
C LEU A 527 29.59 3.59 -2.59
N ASP A 528 28.85 2.55 -2.28
CA ASP A 528 27.75 2.56 -1.31
C ASP A 528 27.94 1.39 -0.34
N LEU A 529 27.90 1.67 0.96
CA LEU A 529 27.95 0.69 2.04
C LEU A 529 26.69 0.84 2.88
N ARG A 530 25.99 -0.26 3.16
CA ARG A 530 24.74 -0.19 3.90
C ARG A 530 24.52 -1.41 4.79
N ARG A 531 23.92 -1.18 5.95
CA ARG A 531 23.39 -2.20 6.84
C ARG A 531 21.92 -1.94 7.09
N GLU A 532 21.10 -2.98 6.97
CA GLU A 532 19.67 -2.95 7.20
C GLU A 532 19.28 -4.01 8.22
N LYS A 533 18.29 -3.71 9.07
CA LYS A 533 17.69 -4.66 9.99
C LYS A 533 16.19 -4.36 10.12
N VAL A 534 15.36 -5.40 10.11
CA VAL A 534 13.94 -5.36 10.41
C VAL A 534 13.65 -6.36 11.52
N THR A 535 12.95 -5.89 12.56
CA THR A 535 12.37 -6.73 13.61
C THR A 535 10.89 -6.44 13.72
N ASP A 536 10.07 -7.48 13.82
CA ASP A 536 8.62 -7.43 14.01
C ASP A 536 8.29 -8.44 15.11
N GLU A 537 7.86 -7.92 16.25
CA GLU A 537 7.67 -8.68 17.49
C GLU A 537 6.19 -8.65 17.91
N PRO A 538 5.34 -9.49 17.30
CA PRO A 538 3.95 -9.62 17.72
C PRO A 538 3.86 -10.32 19.08
N SER A 539 2.79 -10.01 19.82
CA SER A 539 2.45 -10.76 21.03
C SER A 539 2.35 -12.27 20.75
N PRO A 540 2.81 -13.12 21.66
CA PRO A 540 2.59 -14.57 21.56
C PRO A 540 1.11 -14.96 21.42
N LEU A 541 0.18 -14.12 21.85
CA LEU A 541 -1.26 -14.32 21.64
C LEU A 541 -1.68 -14.16 20.18
N ALA A 542 -0.91 -13.43 19.38
CA ALA A 542 -1.19 -13.19 17.96
C ALA A 542 -0.47 -14.15 17.02
N THR A 543 0.51 -14.90 17.51
CA THR A 543 1.30 -15.84 16.71
C THR A 543 0.72 -17.25 16.77
N ALA A 544 0.88 -17.99 15.68
CA ALA A 544 0.49 -19.41 15.66
C ALA A 544 1.34 -20.21 16.66
N ASP A 545 0.67 -20.99 17.50
CA ASP A 545 1.35 -21.94 18.39
C ASP A 545 2.11 -22.98 17.55
N PRO A 546 3.42 -23.16 17.77
CA PRO A 546 4.24 -24.03 16.90
C PRO A 546 3.87 -25.52 16.97
N VAL A 547 3.09 -25.93 17.96
CA VAL A 547 2.66 -27.33 18.14
C VAL A 547 1.28 -27.57 17.54
N THR A 548 0.34 -26.64 17.78
CA THR A 548 -1.05 -26.81 17.35
C THR A 548 -1.38 -26.06 16.05
N GLY A 549 -0.54 -25.11 15.61
CA GLY A 549 -0.79 -24.23 14.46
C GLY A 549 -1.93 -23.24 14.69
N GLN A 550 -2.49 -23.13 15.89
CA GLN A 550 -3.61 -22.25 16.19
C GLN A 550 -3.12 -20.94 16.81
N VAL A 551 -3.71 -19.83 16.36
CA VAL A 551 -3.55 -18.53 17.02
C VAL A 551 -4.40 -18.53 18.29
N PRO A 552 -3.84 -18.14 19.46
CA PRO A 552 -4.57 -18.14 20.74
C PRO A 552 -5.74 -17.15 20.83
N VAL A 553 -5.90 -16.24 19.88
CA VAL A 553 -6.99 -15.26 19.84
C VAL A 553 -7.77 -15.31 18.53
N TYR A 554 -9.06 -14.93 18.58
CA TYR A 554 -9.87 -14.61 17.42
C TYR A 554 -9.71 -13.15 17.07
N GLY A 555 -9.70 -12.83 15.77
CA GLY A 555 -9.80 -11.48 15.25
C GLY A 555 -8.48 -10.79 14.95
N PHE A 556 -7.35 -11.35 15.36
CA PHE A 556 -6.03 -10.85 15.05
C PHE A 556 -5.00 -11.98 14.94
N GLY A 557 -4.11 -11.90 13.96
CA GLY A 557 -2.97 -12.80 13.81
C GLY A 557 -1.80 -12.06 13.19
N SER A 558 -0.58 -12.43 13.53
CA SER A 558 0.64 -11.78 13.03
C SER A 558 1.80 -12.77 12.96
N THR A 559 2.84 -12.38 12.24
CA THR A 559 4.06 -13.19 12.03
C THR A 559 5.27 -12.41 12.52
N ALA A 560 6.12 -13.03 13.33
CA ALA A 560 7.36 -12.44 13.77
C ALA A 560 8.39 -12.39 12.63
N VAL A 561 9.21 -11.33 12.59
CA VAL A 561 10.35 -11.17 11.68
C VAL A 561 11.56 -10.72 12.48
N ASP A 562 12.73 -11.32 12.26
CA ASP A 562 14.02 -10.81 12.71
C ASP A 562 15.07 -11.13 11.65
N ALA A 563 15.42 -10.13 10.84
CA ALA A 563 16.39 -10.28 9.78
C ALA A 563 17.25 -9.04 9.63
N SER A 564 18.49 -9.24 9.22
CA SER A 564 19.42 -8.17 8.94
C SER A 564 20.38 -8.56 7.82
N ARG A 565 20.85 -7.56 7.06
CA ARG A 565 21.86 -7.77 6.02
C ARG A 565 22.81 -6.59 5.91
N THR A 566 23.97 -6.85 5.34
CA THR A 566 24.92 -5.83 4.91
C THR A 566 25.01 -5.86 3.39
N GLN A 567 25.22 -4.70 2.81
CA GLN A 567 25.41 -4.52 1.38
C GLN A 567 26.62 -3.63 1.14
N TRP A 568 27.36 -3.92 0.05
CA TRP A 568 28.29 -2.98 -0.55
C TRP A 568 28.11 -2.96 -2.06
N SER A 569 28.37 -1.82 -2.66
CA SER A 569 28.16 -1.64 -4.10
C SER A 569 29.24 -0.75 -4.69
N LEU A 570 29.62 -1.07 -5.93
CA LEU A 570 30.44 -0.21 -6.79
C LEU A 570 29.63 0.16 -8.03
N PHE A 571 29.64 1.42 -8.40
CA PHE A 571 28.92 1.88 -9.58
C PHE A 571 29.73 2.90 -10.37
N GLY A 572 29.42 2.99 -11.65
CA GLY A 572 29.97 4.00 -12.55
C GLY A 572 28.98 4.35 -13.65
N GLU A 573 29.06 5.60 -14.09
CA GLU A 573 28.23 6.14 -15.16
C GLU A 573 29.09 7.09 -16.01
N VAL A 574 28.96 7.00 -17.32
CA VAL A 574 29.70 7.82 -18.29
C VAL A 574 28.77 8.29 -19.39
N LEU A 575 28.78 9.58 -19.68
CA LEU A 575 28.12 10.20 -20.84
C LEU A 575 29.17 10.41 -21.95
N LEU A 576 28.89 9.87 -23.11
CA LEU A 576 29.71 9.90 -24.31
C LEU A 576 29.04 10.79 -25.38
N PRO A 577 29.35 12.08 -25.45
CA PRO A 577 28.81 12.98 -26.47
C PRO A 577 29.59 12.80 -27.79
N PHE A 578 29.16 11.85 -28.64
CA PHE A 578 29.83 11.58 -29.92
C PHE A 578 29.79 12.75 -30.90
N THR A 579 28.65 13.42 -30.94
CA THR A 579 28.43 14.64 -31.72
C THR A 579 27.59 15.62 -30.92
N SER A 580 27.43 16.84 -31.38
CA SER A 580 26.51 17.83 -30.76
C SER A 580 25.04 17.39 -30.75
N THR A 581 24.69 16.42 -31.59
CA THR A 581 23.29 15.90 -31.72
C THR A 581 23.09 14.46 -31.26
N PHE A 582 24.17 13.73 -30.95
CA PHE A 582 24.07 12.32 -30.53
C PHE A 582 25.00 12.02 -29.38
N ASP A 583 24.42 11.50 -28.30
CA ASP A 583 25.14 11.02 -27.14
C ASP A 583 24.63 9.64 -26.70
N ALA A 584 25.53 8.91 -26.03
CA ALA A 584 25.21 7.65 -25.38
C ALA A 584 25.62 7.71 -23.91
N ARG A 585 24.81 7.17 -23.06
CA ARG A 585 25.07 7.01 -21.63
C ARG A 585 25.25 5.55 -21.34
N LEU A 586 26.34 5.21 -20.65
CA LEU A 586 26.64 3.87 -20.16
C LEU A 586 26.67 3.92 -18.64
N ALA A 587 25.97 3.01 -18.00
CA ALA A 587 26.02 2.85 -16.55
C ALA A 587 26.17 1.37 -16.18
N GLY A 588 26.77 1.10 -15.05
CA GLY A 588 26.87 -0.24 -14.50
C GLY A 588 27.05 -0.19 -12.99
N ARG A 589 26.41 -1.11 -12.31
CA ARG A 589 26.47 -1.25 -10.86
C ARG A 589 26.59 -2.72 -10.48
N TYR A 590 27.51 -3.01 -9.59
CA TYR A 590 27.61 -4.30 -8.91
C TYR A 590 27.23 -4.13 -7.46
N ASP A 591 26.22 -4.87 -7.01
CA ASP A 591 25.77 -4.92 -5.63
C ASP A 591 26.09 -6.29 -5.04
N HIS A 592 26.55 -6.34 -3.80
CA HIS A 592 26.78 -7.58 -3.06
C HIS A 592 26.07 -7.53 -1.71
N TYR A 593 25.24 -8.51 -1.47
CA TYR A 593 24.43 -8.69 -0.26
C TYR A 593 24.91 -9.90 0.54
N SER A 594 24.90 -9.79 1.86
CA SER A 594 25.39 -10.85 2.77
C SER A 594 24.51 -12.10 2.82
N ASP A 595 23.26 -12.01 2.34
CA ASP A 595 22.26 -13.08 2.38
C ASP A 595 22.14 -13.86 1.07
N PHE A 596 22.04 -13.23 -0.08
CA PHE A 596 21.82 -13.93 -1.35
C PHE A 596 22.95 -13.75 -2.39
N GLY A 597 24.01 -12.98 -2.08
CA GLY A 597 25.16 -12.82 -2.98
C GLY A 597 25.14 -11.55 -3.81
N GLY A 598 25.68 -11.59 -5.02
CA GLY A 598 25.90 -10.40 -5.84
C GLY A 598 25.12 -10.40 -7.17
N ASP A 599 24.81 -9.21 -7.67
CA ASP A 599 24.17 -8.97 -8.96
C ASP A 599 24.84 -7.79 -9.69
N PHE A 600 24.95 -7.89 -11.02
CA PHE A 600 25.52 -6.84 -11.88
C PHE A 600 24.47 -6.32 -12.87
N ASN A 601 24.20 -5.03 -12.81
CA ASN A 601 23.17 -4.37 -13.60
C ASN A 601 23.77 -3.31 -14.52
N PRO A 602 23.89 -3.58 -15.83
CA PRO A 602 24.24 -2.61 -16.84
C PRO A 602 23.02 -1.82 -17.34
N ALA A 603 23.27 -0.62 -17.82
CA ALA A 603 22.29 0.19 -18.55
C ALA A 603 22.94 0.95 -19.71
N ILE A 604 22.19 1.08 -20.79
CA ILE A 604 22.55 1.87 -21.98
C ILE A 604 21.41 2.81 -22.27
N GLY A 605 21.70 4.11 -22.39
CA GLY A 605 20.77 5.13 -22.86
C GLY A 605 21.32 5.80 -24.10
N LEU A 606 20.48 6.10 -25.07
CA LEU A 606 20.82 6.80 -26.31
C LEU A 606 19.91 8.01 -26.44
N ARG A 607 20.50 9.16 -26.81
CA ARG A 607 19.78 10.39 -27.16
C ARG A 607 20.27 10.90 -28.53
N TRP A 608 19.31 11.18 -29.41
CA TRP A 608 19.60 11.71 -30.71
C TRP A 608 18.67 12.89 -31.03
N ARG A 609 19.26 14.01 -31.41
CA ARG A 609 18.59 15.23 -31.84
C ARG A 609 18.76 15.46 -33.34
N PRO A 610 17.98 14.77 -34.20
CA PRO A 610 18.08 14.95 -35.66
C PRO A 610 17.75 16.36 -36.13
N LEU A 611 16.91 17.05 -35.34
CA LEU A 611 16.50 18.44 -35.53
C LEU A 611 16.47 19.14 -34.16
N ASP A 612 16.61 20.45 -34.09
CA ASP A 612 16.51 21.22 -32.84
C ASP A 612 15.15 21.01 -32.15
N SER A 613 14.10 20.71 -32.93
CA SER A 613 12.74 20.49 -32.46
C SER A 613 12.42 19.04 -32.16
N VAL A 614 13.35 18.09 -32.38
CA VAL A 614 13.07 16.63 -32.23
C VAL A 614 14.16 15.96 -31.40
N VAL A 615 13.77 15.29 -30.31
CA VAL A 615 14.62 14.40 -29.54
C VAL A 615 14.09 12.98 -29.67
N VAL A 616 14.94 12.06 -30.05
CA VAL A 616 14.66 10.62 -30.02
C VAL A 616 15.50 10.00 -28.91
N ARG A 617 14.90 9.21 -28.06
CA ARG A 617 15.55 8.56 -26.91
C ARG A 617 15.26 7.10 -26.86
N GLY A 618 16.20 6.30 -26.40
CA GLY A 618 16.02 4.87 -26.23
C GLY A 618 16.91 4.33 -25.10
N GLY A 619 16.45 3.30 -24.44
CA GLY A 619 17.19 2.71 -23.34
C GLY A 619 16.94 1.22 -23.21
N TRP A 620 17.96 0.57 -22.69
CA TRP A 620 17.93 -0.81 -22.23
C TRP A 620 18.66 -0.91 -20.91
N ASN A 621 18.09 -1.65 -19.96
CA ASN A 621 18.73 -1.89 -18.68
C ASN A 621 18.30 -3.24 -18.09
N THR A 622 19.13 -3.80 -17.24
CA THR A 622 18.72 -4.84 -16.30
C THR A 622 18.48 -4.21 -14.93
N SER A 623 17.63 -4.85 -14.16
CA SER A 623 17.32 -4.46 -12.80
C SER A 623 17.05 -5.70 -11.96
N PHE A 624 17.14 -5.58 -10.64
CA PHE A 624 16.82 -6.66 -9.74
C PHE A 624 16.09 -6.17 -8.51
N ARG A 625 15.36 -7.07 -7.86
CA ARG A 625 14.78 -6.87 -6.55
C ARG A 625 15.41 -7.85 -5.56
N ALA A 626 15.98 -7.35 -4.49
CA ALA A 626 16.44 -8.19 -3.39
C ALA A 626 15.24 -8.83 -2.68
N PRO A 627 15.29 -10.11 -2.27
CA PRO A 627 14.29 -10.66 -1.36
C PRO A 627 14.13 -9.75 -0.16
N SER A 628 12.91 -9.42 0.24
CA SER A 628 12.70 -8.52 1.38
C SER A 628 13.18 -9.20 2.68
N LEU A 629 13.62 -8.41 3.68
CA LEU A 629 14.00 -8.96 4.98
C LEU A 629 12.82 -9.69 5.65
N ALA A 630 11.58 -9.27 5.35
CA ALA A 630 10.38 -9.97 5.78
C ALA A 630 10.23 -11.33 5.09
N GLN A 631 10.49 -11.44 3.78
CA GLN A 631 10.45 -12.71 3.04
C GLN A 631 11.51 -13.71 3.50
N VAL A 632 12.68 -13.21 3.84
CA VAL A 632 13.81 -14.04 4.31
C VAL A 632 13.64 -14.48 5.77
N GLY A 633 13.23 -13.56 6.63
CA GLY A 633 13.23 -13.70 8.09
C GLY A 633 11.87 -13.97 8.73
N ALA A 634 10.78 -14.07 7.95
CA ALA A 634 9.46 -14.35 8.50
C ALA A 634 9.41 -15.70 9.22
N GLY A 635 8.77 -15.71 10.38
CA GLY A 635 8.32 -16.93 11.05
C GLY A 635 7.19 -17.60 10.28
N THR A 636 6.22 -18.16 11.01
CA THR A 636 5.08 -18.83 10.40
C THR A 636 3.92 -17.87 10.16
N THR A 637 3.53 -17.70 8.90
CA THR A 637 2.31 -16.97 8.49
C THR A 637 1.19 -17.96 8.21
N LEU A 638 0.00 -17.73 8.78
CA LEU A 638 -1.18 -18.52 8.46
C LEU A 638 -1.82 -18.01 7.17
N SER A 639 -2.09 -18.94 6.27
CA SER A 639 -2.76 -18.67 5.00
C SER A 639 -3.82 -19.75 4.72
N SER A 640 -4.51 -19.64 3.61
CA SER A 640 -5.47 -20.65 3.15
C SER A 640 -5.38 -20.75 1.64
N GLY A 641 -5.53 -21.97 1.12
CA GLY A 641 -5.58 -22.26 -0.29
C GLY A 641 -6.70 -23.22 -0.65
N SER A 642 -6.83 -23.53 -1.92
CA SER A 642 -7.76 -24.54 -2.41
C SER A 642 -7.13 -25.35 -3.55
N ILE A 643 -7.46 -26.65 -3.57
CA ILE A 643 -7.04 -27.55 -4.63
C ILE A 643 -8.19 -27.66 -5.64
N PRO A 644 -7.91 -27.46 -6.95
CA PRO A 644 -8.92 -27.63 -7.99
C PRO A 644 -9.28 -29.12 -8.16
N CYS A 645 -10.57 -29.43 -8.00
CA CYS A 645 -11.07 -30.82 -7.98
C CYS A 645 -12.07 -31.17 -9.10
N ALA A 646 -12.25 -30.27 -10.06
CA ALA A 646 -13.12 -30.50 -11.22
C ALA A 646 -12.71 -31.72 -12.04
N ALA A 647 -13.58 -32.20 -12.93
CA ALA A 647 -13.29 -33.31 -13.81
C ALA A 647 -12.03 -33.06 -14.66
N GLY A 648 -11.07 -33.98 -14.63
CA GLY A 648 -9.77 -33.83 -15.30
C GLY A 648 -8.64 -33.30 -14.40
N SER A 649 -8.94 -32.95 -13.12
CA SER A 649 -7.89 -32.59 -12.17
C SER A 649 -7.05 -33.82 -11.80
N GLU A 650 -5.72 -33.64 -11.76
CA GLU A 650 -4.76 -34.61 -11.27
C GLU A 650 -4.94 -34.96 -9.78
N PHE A 651 -5.62 -34.08 -9.03
CA PHE A 651 -5.85 -34.23 -7.60
C PHE A 651 -7.18 -34.93 -7.27
N ARG A 652 -8.07 -35.14 -8.26
CA ARG A 652 -9.45 -35.57 -8.06
C ARG A 652 -9.59 -36.88 -7.28
N ASP A 653 -8.84 -37.90 -7.67
CA ASP A 653 -8.93 -39.23 -7.08
C ASP A 653 -8.08 -39.38 -5.81
N ASN A 654 -7.28 -38.37 -5.50
CA ASN A 654 -6.37 -38.28 -4.37
C ASN A 654 -6.87 -37.29 -3.32
N PHE A 655 -6.23 -36.13 -3.21
CA PHE A 655 -6.54 -35.11 -2.20
C PHE A 655 -7.98 -34.60 -2.24
N CYS A 656 -8.62 -34.61 -3.39
CA CYS A 656 -10.03 -34.26 -3.55
C CYS A 656 -11.01 -35.38 -3.15
N ARG A 657 -10.54 -36.62 -3.03
CA ARG A 657 -11.34 -37.79 -2.60
C ARG A 657 -12.59 -37.98 -3.46
N GLY A 658 -12.48 -37.81 -4.79
CA GLY A 658 -13.57 -37.90 -5.74
C GLY A 658 -14.52 -36.69 -5.76
N SER A 659 -14.27 -35.65 -4.96
CA SER A 659 -15.04 -34.39 -4.99
C SER A 659 -14.92 -33.71 -6.34
N SER A 660 -16.00 -33.13 -6.82
CA SER A 660 -16.01 -32.24 -7.99
C SER A 660 -15.90 -30.74 -7.61
N ARG A 661 -15.90 -30.45 -6.31
CA ARG A 661 -15.73 -29.08 -5.76
C ARG A 661 -14.33 -28.95 -5.21
N ASP A 662 -13.74 -27.79 -5.37
CA ASP A 662 -12.44 -27.46 -4.83
C ASP A 662 -12.38 -27.71 -3.33
N VAL A 663 -11.27 -28.28 -2.88
CA VAL A 663 -11.01 -28.59 -1.47
C VAL A 663 -10.13 -27.52 -0.87
N GLY A 664 -10.72 -26.74 0.06
CA GLY A 664 -9.98 -25.73 0.83
C GLY A 664 -9.08 -26.37 1.90
N TYR A 665 -7.96 -25.73 2.21
CA TYR A 665 -7.04 -26.10 3.27
C TYR A 665 -6.48 -24.87 3.99
N LEU A 666 -6.00 -25.08 5.22
CA LEU A 666 -5.19 -24.11 5.95
C LEU A 666 -3.71 -24.40 5.69
N SER A 667 -2.92 -23.36 5.54
CA SER A 667 -1.47 -23.48 5.36
C SER A 667 -0.69 -22.62 6.35
N GLN A 668 0.49 -23.10 6.70
CA GLN A 668 1.54 -22.35 7.37
C GLN A 668 2.63 -22.07 6.33
N VAL A 669 2.89 -20.78 6.07
CA VAL A 669 3.88 -20.32 5.12
C VAL A 669 5.07 -19.75 5.87
N PHE A 670 6.28 -20.23 5.56
CA PHE A 670 7.54 -19.79 6.17
C PHE A 670 8.28 -18.84 5.25
N GLY A 671 9.02 -17.90 5.83
CA GLY A 671 10.06 -17.18 5.11
C GLY A 671 11.17 -18.14 4.65
N ASN A 672 11.88 -17.78 3.58
CA ASN A 672 12.94 -18.63 3.01
C ASN A 672 14.25 -17.83 2.87
N PRO A 673 15.30 -18.15 3.65
CA PRO A 673 16.60 -17.46 3.54
C PRO A 673 17.41 -17.86 2.30
N ASN A 674 16.95 -18.83 1.52
CA ASN A 674 17.61 -19.27 0.30
C ASN A 674 16.96 -18.66 -0.95
N LEU A 675 16.12 -17.63 -0.79
CA LEU A 675 15.55 -16.89 -1.90
C LEU A 675 16.65 -16.21 -2.71
N GLU A 676 16.50 -16.26 -4.02
CA GLU A 676 17.34 -15.55 -4.97
C GLU A 676 16.72 -14.19 -5.33
N ALA A 677 17.53 -13.31 -5.91
CA ALA A 677 17.02 -12.05 -6.45
C ALA A 677 16.00 -12.28 -7.57
N GLU A 678 14.95 -11.49 -7.56
CA GLU A 678 14.10 -11.35 -8.74
C GLU A 678 14.80 -10.47 -9.76
N THR A 679 14.79 -10.84 -11.02
CA THR A 679 15.49 -10.13 -12.08
C THR A 679 14.51 -9.50 -13.07
N SER A 680 14.92 -8.42 -13.70
CA SER A 680 14.11 -7.73 -14.71
C SER A 680 14.97 -7.20 -15.84
N THR A 681 14.42 -7.23 -17.04
CA THR A 681 14.96 -6.52 -18.20
C THR A 681 13.93 -5.49 -18.67
N ALA A 682 14.37 -4.26 -18.87
CA ALA A 682 13.51 -3.18 -19.33
C ALA A 682 14.04 -2.54 -20.62
N TRP A 683 13.09 -2.13 -21.47
CA TRP A 683 13.34 -1.36 -22.70
C TRP A 683 12.44 -0.14 -22.72
N ASN A 684 12.97 0.95 -23.24
CA ASN A 684 12.18 2.13 -23.58
C ASN A 684 12.62 2.72 -24.90
N LEU A 685 11.66 3.28 -25.64
CA LEU A 685 11.90 4.04 -26.87
C LEU A 685 10.91 5.18 -26.93
N GLY A 686 11.41 6.40 -27.06
CA GLY A 686 10.56 7.58 -27.07
C GLY A 686 11.01 8.66 -28.04
N ALA A 687 10.11 9.61 -28.25
CA ALA A 687 10.37 10.81 -29.00
C ALA A 687 9.68 12.01 -28.35
N VAL A 688 10.38 13.14 -28.34
CA VAL A 688 9.82 14.45 -27.97
C VAL A 688 9.90 15.34 -29.20
N TRP A 689 8.78 15.96 -29.57
CA TRP A 689 8.68 16.90 -30.65
C TRP A 689 8.20 18.28 -30.15
N SER A 690 9.07 19.27 -30.24
CA SER A 690 8.82 20.67 -29.82
C SER A 690 8.90 21.58 -31.04
N PRO A 691 7.85 21.65 -31.89
CA PRO A 691 7.87 22.46 -33.14
C PRO A 691 8.01 23.96 -32.89
N SER A 692 7.74 24.39 -31.66
CA SER A 692 7.91 25.76 -31.19
C SER A 692 8.11 25.75 -29.66
N ASP A 693 8.58 26.88 -29.12
CA ASP A 693 8.67 27.07 -27.64
C ASP A 693 7.32 27.04 -26.92
N ALA A 694 6.22 27.01 -27.68
CA ALA A 694 4.86 26.97 -27.16
C ALA A 694 4.26 25.55 -27.15
N THR A 695 4.88 24.57 -27.84
CA THR A 695 4.29 23.26 -28.06
C THR A 695 5.30 22.17 -27.81
N SER A 696 4.94 21.19 -26.98
CA SER A 696 5.71 19.95 -26.76
C SER A 696 4.80 18.75 -26.82
N LEU A 697 5.23 17.71 -27.53
CA LEU A 697 4.60 16.38 -27.57
C LEU A 697 5.63 15.33 -27.22
N SER A 698 5.27 14.37 -26.39
CA SER A 698 6.09 13.20 -26.08
C SER A 698 5.31 11.91 -26.28
N VAL A 699 6.01 10.89 -26.74
CA VAL A 699 5.49 9.51 -26.84
C VAL A 699 6.62 8.60 -26.43
N ASP A 700 6.39 7.73 -25.43
CA ASP A 700 7.37 6.82 -24.88
C ASP A 700 6.78 5.42 -24.78
N TRP A 701 7.26 4.49 -25.58
CA TRP A 701 7.00 3.07 -25.42
C TRP A 701 7.92 2.49 -24.36
N TRP A 702 7.38 1.56 -23.55
CA TRP A 702 8.11 0.90 -22.49
C TRP A 702 7.68 -0.57 -22.36
N ARG A 703 8.61 -1.42 -21.91
CA ARG A 703 8.38 -2.84 -21.62
C ARG A 703 9.27 -3.29 -20.46
N PHE A 704 8.70 -4.11 -19.57
CA PHE A 704 9.38 -4.78 -18.47
C PHE A 704 9.10 -6.27 -18.53
N ASP A 705 10.14 -7.08 -18.46
CA ASP A 705 10.10 -8.53 -18.32
C ASP A 705 10.75 -8.88 -16.97
N GLN A 706 9.96 -9.44 -16.03
CA GLN A 706 10.43 -9.86 -14.71
C GLN A 706 10.37 -11.37 -14.59
N GLU A 707 11.38 -11.96 -13.96
CA GLU A 707 11.56 -13.39 -13.74
C GLU A 707 11.94 -13.68 -12.29
N ASN A 708 11.78 -14.92 -11.86
CA ASN A 708 12.08 -15.37 -10.50
C ASN A 708 11.27 -14.65 -9.40
N LEU A 709 10.04 -14.24 -9.69
CA LEU A 709 9.20 -13.60 -8.67
C LEU A 709 8.96 -14.55 -7.50
N VAL A 710 9.05 -14.01 -6.28
CA VAL A 710 8.80 -14.77 -5.06
C VAL A 710 7.29 -14.97 -4.87
N ASP A 711 6.88 -16.23 -4.77
CA ASP A 711 5.47 -16.62 -4.59
C ASP A 711 5.39 -17.94 -3.80
N ILE A 712 4.18 -18.45 -3.56
CA ILE A 712 3.91 -19.70 -2.85
C ILE A 712 3.61 -20.80 -3.86
N ALA A 713 4.40 -21.88 -3.85
CA ALA A 713 4.27 -23.02 -4.77
C ALA A 713 3.36 -24.14 -4.20
N ASP A 714 2.10 -23.83 -3.90
CA ASP A 714 1.20 -24.77 -3.25
C ASP A 714 0.78 -25.94 -4.13
N LEU A 715 0.32 -25.71 -5.36
CA LEU A 715 -0.07 -26.80 -6.28
C LEU A 715 1.11 -27.67 -6.71
N ASP A 716 2.33 -27.11 -6.77
CA ASP A 716 3.53 -27.89 -7.00
C ASP A 716 3.82 -28.87 -5.85
N LEU A 717 3.69 -28.43 -4.60
CA LEU A 717 3.81 -29.30 -3.45
C LEU A 717 2.81 -30.48 -3.52
N PHE A 718 1.55 -30.20 -3.86
CA PHE A 718 0.55 -31.25 -4.01
C PHE A 718 0.89 -32.24 -5.14
N ARG A 719 1.44 -31.77 -6.28
CA ARG A 719 1.92 -32.64 -7.38
C ARG A 719 3.08 -33.54 -6.94
N ARG A 720 4.07 -32.98 -6.28
CA ARG A 720 5.22 -33.72 -5.76
C ARG A 720 4.76 -34.78 -4.76
N ALA A 721 3.83 -34.48 -3.89
CA ALA A 721 3.30 -35.42 -2.90
C ALA A 721 2.51 -36.58 -3.52
N LEU A 722 2.03 -36.52 -4.78
CA LEU A 722 1.44 -37.65 -5.48
C LEU A 722 2.45 -38.79 -5.73
N THR A 723 3.73 -38.47 -5.84
CA THR A 723 4.81 -39.40 -6.16
C THR A 723 5.84 -39.57 -5.06
N ASP A 724 5.90 -38.64 -4.12
CA ASP A 724 6.82 -38.62 -3.00
C ASP A 724 6.08 -38.71 -1.64
N PRO A 725 5.94 -39.91 -1.06
CA PRO A 725 5.28 -40.10 0.23
C PRO A 725 6.01 -39.43 1.42
N SER A 726 7.26 -39.02 1.27
CA SER A 726 8.02 -38.35 2.33
C SER A 726 7.47 -36.96 2.66
N LEU A 727 6.69 -36.37 1.75
CA LEU A 727 6.00 -35.10 1.93
C LEU A 727 4.64 -35.25 2.67
N LEU A 728 4.24 -36.47 3.04
CA LEU A 728 2.96 -36.75 3.69
C LEU A 728 3.14 -37.07 5.17
N TYR A 729 2.36 -36.45 6.01
CA TYR A 729 2.43 -36.56 7.48
C TYR A 729 1.07 -36.89 8.09
N THR A 730 1.07 -37.43 9.32
CA THR A 730 -0.16 -37.67 10.10
C THR A 730 -0.26 -36.75 11.29
N PRO A 731 -1.49 -36.41 11.76
CA PRO A 731 -1.66 -35.63 12.99
C PRO A 731 -1.23 -36.42 14.26
N ALA A 732 -1.38 -37.74 14.25
CA ALA A 732 -1.06 -38.62 15.37
C ALA A 732 0.29 -39.29 15.13
N GLY A 733 1.33 -38.98 15.89
CA GLY A 733 2.59 -39.70 15.83
C GLY A 733 3.85 -38.86 15.88
N GLY A 734 3.79 -37.57 16.13
CA GLY A 734 4.97 -36.75 16.36
C GLY A 734 5.75 -36.38 15.10
N ALA A 735 5.34 -36.84 13.93
CA ALA A 735 5.98 -36.51 12.65
C ALA A 735 5.19 -35.38 11.92
N ARG A 736 4.94 -34.27 12.61
CA ARG A 736 4.56 -33.03 11.91
C ARG A 736 5.83 -32.40 11.36
N PRO A 737 5.76 -31.77 10.16
CA PRO A 737 6.81 -30.85 9.79
C PRO A 737 6.97 -29.84 10.94
N ARG A 738 8.14 -29.70 11.47
CA ARG A 738 8.43 -28.75 12.56
C ARG A 738 9.40 -27.71 12.09
N PRO A 739 9.22 -26.46 12.51
CA PRO A 739 10.24 -25.45 12.25
C PRO A 739 11.63 -25.90 12.75
N PRO A 740 12.72 -25.50 12.11
CA PRO A 740 12.70 -24.60 10.96
C PRO A 740 12.57 -25.36 9.64
N ARG A 741 11.41 -25.34 8.96
CA ARG A 741 11.28 -25.49 7.50
C ARG A 741 11.14 -26.92 6.91
N ALA A 742 10.38 -27.79 7.51
CA ALA A 742 9.92 -28.96 6.76
C ALA A 742 8.63 -28.62 6.01
N ILE A 743 8.69 -28.60 4.67
CA ILE A 743 7.51 -28.48 3.80
C ILE A 743 6.78 -29.81 3.72
N GLY A 744 5.46 -29.78 3.57
CA GLY A 744 4.68 -31.01 3.42
C GLY A 744 3.19 -30.85 3.71
N ILE A 745 2.48 -31.96 3.56
CA ILE A 745 1.02 -32.01 3.70
C ILE A 745 0.66 -32.96 4.83
N VAL A 746 -0.06 -32.48 5.83
CA VAL A 746 -0.63 -33.28 6.89
C VAL A 746 -2.00 -33.77 6.43
N THR A 747 -2.16 -35.07 6.26
CA THR A 747 -3.45 -35.70 6.00
C THR A 747 -3.85 -36.57 7.16
N GLN A 748 -5.15 -36.84 7.31
CA GLN A 748 -5.69 -37.63 8.45
C GLN A 748 -5.03 -39.01 8.62
N ASN A 749 -4.61 -39.63 7.50
CA ASN A 749 -4.01 -40.96 7.46
C ASN A 749 -2.58 -41.00 6.92
N GLY A 750 -1.95 -39.86 6.65
CA GLY A 750 -0.62 -39.79 6.04
C GLY A 750 -0.55 -40.27 4.58
N GLN A 751 -1.68 -40.32 3.90
CA GLN A 751 -1.79 -40.76 2.50
C GLN A 751 -2.43 -39.67 1.64
N VAL A 752 -2.21 -39.70 0.31
CA VAL A 752 -2.76 -38.75 -0.66
C VAL A 752 -4.30 -38.74 -0.71
N ASN A 753 -4.94 -39.85 -0.30
CA ASN A 753 -6.41 -39.96 -0.21
C ASN A 753 -6.98 -39.56 1.16
N GLY A 754 -6.14 -39.16 2.09
CA GLY A 754 -6.56 -38.66 3.41
C GLY A 754 -7.17 -37.27 3.33
N ARG A 755 -8.07 -36.94 4.31
CA ARG A 755 -8.52 -35.56 4.46
C ARG A 755 -7.33 -34.68 4.80
N ILE A 756 -7.14 -33.56 4.07
CA ILE A 756 -6.12 -32.56 4.38
C ILE A 756 -6.44 -31.94 5.74
N VAL A 757 -5.46 -31.87 6.61
CA VAL A 757 -5.56 -31.23 7.94
C VAL A 757 -4.84 -29.89 7.90
N GLU A 758 -3.63 -29.84 7.33
CA GLU A 758 -2.78 -28.67 7.29
C GLU A 758 -1.72 -28.82 6.19
N VAL A 759 -1.21 -27.71 5.66
CA VAL A 759 -0.17 -27.68 4.64
C VAL A 759 0.96 -26.76 5.11
N PHE A 760 2.20 -27.20 4.96
CA PHE A 760 3.40 -26.44 5.28
C PHE A 760 4.13 -26.06 4.01
N LEU A 761 4.30 -24.75 3.77
CA LEU A 761 4.84 -24.14 2.56
C LEU A 761 5.97 -23.17 2.91
N GLU A 762 6.84 -22.91 1.95
CA GLU A 762 7.81 -21.82 2.01
C GLU A 762 7.69 -20.92 0.78
N LEU A 763 8.14 -19.68 0.92
CA LEU A 763 8.27 -18.77 -0.22
C LEU A 763 9.35 -19.27 -1.18
N THR A 764 9.12 -19.14 -2.49
CA THR A 764 10.05 -19.65 -3.51
C THR A 764 10.01 -18.82 -4.79
N ASN A 765 11.11 -18.82 -5.55
CA ASN A 765 11.24 -18.08 -6.81
C ASN A 765 10.62 -18.86 -7.97
N ILE A 766 9.40 -18.56 -8.38
CA ILE A 766 8.66 -19.30 -9.40
C ILE A 766 7.89 -18.45 -10.41
N GLY A 767 7.71 -17.15 -10.14
CA GLY A 767 6.83 -16.30 -10.93
C GLY A 767 7.51 -15.64 -12.11
N VAL A 768 6.71 -15.30 -13.12
CA VAL A 768 7.09 -14.45 -14.25
C VAL A 768 6.01 -13.38 -14.41
N GLN A 769 6.42 -12.15 -14.70
CA GLN A 769 5.52 -11.03 -14.95
C GLN A 769 6.06 -10.17 -16.10
N ARG A 770 5.18 -9.72 -17.01
CA ARG A 770 5.54 -8.87 -18.15
C ARG A 770 4.52 -7.76 -18.28
N THR A 771 4.99 -6.54 -18.53
CA THR A 771 4.10 -5.41 -18.82
C THR A 771 4.68 -4.53 -19.93
N GLU A 772 3.80 -4.03 -20.78
CA GLU A 772 4.16 -3.21 -21.95
C GLU A 772 3.10 -2.13 -22.17
N GLY A 773 3.54 -0.93 -22.55
CA GLY A 773 2.62 0.16 -22.82
C GLY A 773 3.26 1.38 -23.49
N ILE A 774 2.48 2.46 -23.58
CA ILE A 774 2.90 3.74 -24.16
C ILE A 774 2.44 4.88 -23.24
N ASP A 775 3.34 5.80 -22.95
CA ASP A 775 3.01 7.07 -22.31
C ASP A 775 2.93 8.18 -23.33
N PHE A 776 2.02 9.12 -23.11
CA PHE A 776 1.79 10.30 -23.94
C PHE A 776 1.87 11.56 -23.09
N GLY A 777 2.53 12.58 -23.61
CA GLY A 777 2.56 13.91 -23.06
C GLY A 777 2.28 14.96 -24.13
N PHE A 778 1.47 15.95 -23.81
CA PHE A 778 1.22 17.12 -24.63
C PHE A 778 1.18 18.37 -23.75
N ASP A 779 1.92 19.39 -24.12
CA ASP A 779 1.91 20.70 -23.49
C ASP A 779 1.81 21.77 -24.56
N GLN A 780 0.90 22.73 -24.36
CA GLN A 780 0.64 23.80 -25.29
C GLN A 780 0.42 25.14 -24.58
N ARG A 781 1.27 26.10 -24.80
CA ARG A 781 1.01 27.49 -24.44
C ARG A 781 0.01 28.07 -25.44
N LEU A 782 -1.20 28.36 -24.98
CA LEU A 782 -2.32 28.85 -25.81
C LEU A 782 -2.30 30.37 -26.00
N GLY A 783 -1.63 31.10 -25.09
CA GLY A 783 -1.44 32.52 -25.19
C GLY A 783 -0.76 33.11 -23.96
N ASP A 784 0.00 34.16 -24.13
CA ASP A 784 0.73 34.88 -23.07
C ASP A 784 -0.07 36.05 -22.46
N ASP A 785 -1.15 36.48 -23.11
CA ASP A 785 -2.05 37.56 -22.63
C ASP A 785 -3.52 37.20 -22.88
N VAL A 786 -3.99 36.12 -22.27
CA VAL A 786 -5.40 35.72 -22.29
C VAL A 786 -6.04 36.19 -20.99
N PHE A 787 -6.92 37.19 -21.05
CA PHE A 787 -7.51 37.86 -19.89
C PHE A 787 -6.48 38.42 -18.88
N GLY A 788 -5.32 38.91 -19.40
CA GLY A 788 -4.27 39.47 -18.57
C GLY A 788 -3.34 38.44 -17.91
N GLY A 789 -3.34 37.21 -18.36
CA GLY A 789 -2.52 36.10 -17.87
C GLY A 789 -2.12 35.12 -18.97
N ARG A 790 -1.20 34.21 -18.63
CA ARG A 790 -0.74 33.14 -19.52
C ARG A 790 -1.71 31.95 -19.42
N LEU A 791 -2.14 31.44 -20.57
CA LEU A 791 -2.96 30.24 -20.66
C LEU A 791 -2.16 29.08 -21.26
N ARG A 792 -2.12 27.94 -20.55
CA ARG A 792 -1.47 26.69 -20.97
C ARG A 792 -2.48 25.54 -20.92
N GLY A 793 -2.48 24.67 -21.92
CA GLY A 793 -3.19 23.39 -21.93
C GLY A 793 -2.20 22.24 -21.86
N TYR A 794 -2.56 21.18 -21.16
CA TYR A 794 -1.76 19.96 -21.09
C TYR A 794 -2.63 18.71 -21.15
N ALA A 795 -2.05 17.63 -21.64
CA ALA A 795 -2.63 16.29 -21.56
C ALA A 795 -1.50 15.28 -21.32
N GLU A 796 -1.75 14.33 -20.45
CA GLU A 796 -0.85 13.21 -20.19
C GLU A 796 -1.66 11.93 -20.06
N GLY A 797 -1.08 10.81 -20.45
CA GLY A 797 -1.79 9.53 -20.38
C GLY A 797 -0.87 8.34 -20.48
N THR A 798 -1.34 7.22 -19.97
CA THR A 798 -0.71 5.91 -20.07
C THR A 798 -1.68 4.93 -20.72
N TRP A 799 -1.24 4.28 -21.78
CA TRP A 799 -1.92 3.15 -22.41
C TRP A 799 -1.16 1.87 -22.11
N VAL A 800 -1.76 0.96 -21.35
CA VAL A 800 -1.21 -0.36 -21.07
C VAL A 800 -1.68 -1.30 -22.17
N ARG A 801 -0.73 -1.84 -22.94
CA ARG A 801 -1.00 -2.78 -24.02
C ARG A 801 -1.24 -4.19 -23.49
N SER A 802 -0.36 -4.63 -22.56
CA SER A 802 -0.35 -5.98 -22.00
C SER A 802 0.19 -5.95 -20.58
N PHE A 803 -0.39 -6.80 -19.72
CA PHE A 803 0.12 -7.09 -18.38
C PHE A 803 -0.09 -8.58 -18.12
N GLU A 804 0.96 -9.37 -18.34
CA GLU A 804 0.96 -10.81 -18.22
C GLU A 804 1.59 -11.24 -16.89
N ARG A 805 0.98 -12.22 -16.21
CA ARG A 805 1.52 -12.84 -15.01
C ARG A 805 1.38 -14.37 -15.07
N SER A 806 2.38 -15.08 -14.55
CA SER A 806 2.27 -16.53 -14.37
C SER A 806 1.40 -16.85 -13.16
N GLU A 807 0.62 -17.93 -13.24
CA GLU A 807 -0.19 -18.50 -12.17
C GLU A 807 -0.07 -20.02 -12.18
N GLN A 808 -0.04 -20.64 -11.00
CA GLN A 808 -0.14 -22.09 -10.90
C GLN A 808 -1.55 -22.56 -11.29
N CYS A 809 -1.64 -23.65 -12.01
CA CYS A 809 -2.90 -24.18 -12.51
C CYS A 809 -2.95 -25.71 -12.51
N SER A 810 -4.15 -26.26 -12.52
CA SER A 810 -4.42 -27.64 -12.92
C SER A 810 -5.08 -27.66 -14.31
N PRO A 811 -4.87 -28.69 -15.14
CA PRO A 811 -5.57 -28.84 -16.42
C PRO A 811 -7.11 -28.75 -16.33
N ALA A 812 -7.65 -29.05 -15.14
CA ALA A 812 -9.07 -28.94 -14.84
C ALA A 812 -9.52 -27.55 -14.40
N THR A 813 -8.59 -26.60 -14.18
CA THR A 813 -8.97 -25.24 -13.81
C THR A 813 -9.76 -24.60 -14.96
N PRO A 814 -10.96 -24.05 -14.70
CA PRO A 814 -11.79 -23.49 -15.76
C PRO A 814 -11.03 -22.45 -16.58
N GLN A 815 -11.18 -22.54 -17.89
CA GLN A 815 -10.70 -21.51 -18.81
C GLN A 815 -11.56 -20.25 -18.59
N ARG A 816 -10.87 -19.11 -18.37
CA ARG A 816 -11.50 -17.80 -18.22
C ARG A 816 -10.93 -16.86 -19.26
N ARG A 817 -11.55 -15.72 -19.42
CA ARG A 817 -10.99 -14.67 -20.24
C ARG A 817 -9.62 -14.25 -19.69
N GLY A 818 -8.68 -13.92 -20.56
CA GLY A 818 -7.30 -13.60 -20.18
C GLY A 818 -6.43 -14.79 -19.80
N TYR A 819 -6.98 -16.00 -19.60
CA TYR A 819 -6.24 -17.19 -19.19
C TYR A 819 -5.68 -17.99 -20.36
N GLY A 820 -4.36 -18.17 -20.40
CA GLY A 820 -3.69 -19.09 -21.28
C GLY A 820 -3.89 -20.56 -20.89
N PRO A 821 -3.43 -21.50 -21.74
CA PRO A 821 -3.48 -22.93 -21.43
C PRO A 821 -2.60 -23.27 -20.21
N CYS A 822 -3.05 -24.22 -19.40
CA CYS A 822 -2.24 -24.77 -18.32
C CYS A 822 -1.24 -25.78 -18.88
N VAL A 823 0.05 -25.44 -18.86
CA VAL A 823 1.14 -26.29 -19.36
C VAL A 823 2.18 -26.48 -18.25
N GLY A 824 2.51 -27.73 -17.92
CA GLY A 824 3.48 -28.03 -16.87
C GLY A 824 3.08 -27.50 -15.47
N GLY A 825 1.77 -27.28 -15.25
CA GLY A 825 1.27 -26.77 -13.97
C GLY A 825 1.27 -25.24 -13.82
N GLN A 826 1.66 -24.52 -14.87
CA GLN A 826 1.63 -23.06 -14.93
C GLN A 826 0.87 -22.57 -16.16
N ARG A 827 0.34 -21.37 -16.10
CA ARG A 827 -0.29 -20.64 -17.19
C ARG A 827 0.07 -19.17 -17.12
N ILE A 828 -0.05 -18.47 -18.22
CA ILE A 828 0.04 -17.00 -18.28
C ILE A 828 -1.37 -16.43 -18.26
N ILE A 829 -1.56 -15.38 -17.48
CA ILE A 829 -2.80 -14.62 -17.38
C ILE A 829 -2.55 -13.23 -17.95
N GLU A 830 -3.37 -12.78 -18.89
CA GLU A 830 -3.44 -11.37 -19.32
C GLU A 830 -4.41 -10.62 -18.40
N LEU A 831 -3.91 -9.56 -17.75
CA LEU A 831 -4.64 -8.79 -16.75
C LEU A 831 -5.22 -7.48 -17.30
N VAL A 832 -4.75 -6.97 -18.44
CA VAL A 832 -5.27 -5.72 -19.02
C VAL A 832 -6.74 -5.88 -19.40
N ASP A 833 -7.56 -4.87 -19.08
CA ASP A 833 -9.02 -4.89 -19.22
C ASP A 833 -9.73 -5.88 -18.26
N GLU A 834 -8.99 -6.50 -17.34
CA GLU A 834 -9.53 -7.29 -16.22
C GLU A 834 -9.64 -6.44 -14.94
N PHE A 835 -10.22 -7.02 -13.89
CA PHE A 835 -10.50 -6.32 -12.63
C PHE A 835 -9.26 -5.62 -12.06
N ARG A 836 -9.37 -4.29 -11.85
CA ARG A 836 -8.31 -3.38 -11.38
C ARG A 836 -7.22 -3.01 -12.38
N PHE A 837 -7.29 -3.48 -13.63
CA PHE A 837 -6.28 -3.17 -14.65
C PHE A 837 -6.90 -2.39 -15.82
N PRO A 838 -7.19 -1.09 -15.64
CA PRO A 838 -7.71 -0.25 -16.72
C PRO A 838 -6.69 -0.15 -17.85
N LYS A 839 -7.16 -0.10 -19.09
CA LYS A 839 -6.32 0.00 -20.29
C LYS A 839 -5.77 1.41 -20.49
N TRP A 840 -6.54 2.42 -20.10
CA TRP A 840 -6.19 3.82 -20.26
C TRP A 840 -6.32 4.59 -18.95
N LEU A 841 -5.33 5.43 -18.68
CA LEU A 841 -5.35 6.46 -17.67
C LEU A 841 -4.94 7.77 -18.31
N ALA A 842 -5.64 8.87 -18.04
CA ALA A 842 -5.30 10.16 -18.63
C ALA A 842 -5.68 11.35 -17.71
N ASN A 843 -4.88 12.40 -17.79
CA ASN A 843 -5.13 13.69 -17.18
C ASN A 843 -5.10 14.75 -18.26
N VAL A 844 -6.10 15.61 -18.31
CA VAL A 844 -6.18 16.73 -19.27
C VAL A 844 -6.53 18.00 -18.52
N GLY A 845 -5.84 19.10 -18.76
CA GLY A 845 -6.10 20.32 -18.02
C GLY A 845 -5.74 21.61 -18.72
N LEU A 846 -6.27 22.68 -18.15
CA LEU A 846 -5.95 24.07 -18.49
C LEU A 846 -5.40 24.77 -17.25
N VAL A 847 -4.33 25.51 -17.41
CA VAL A 847 -3.70 26.33 -16.36
C VAL A 847 -3.68 27.77 -16.85
N TRP A 848 -4.25 28.68 -16.08
CA TRP A 848 -4.19 30.09 -16.33
C TRP A 848 -3.43 30.78 -15.20
N GLU A 849 -2.37 31.51 -15.55
CA GLU A 849 -1.49 32.18 -14.60
C GLU A 849 -1.58 33.71 -14.85
N GLY A 850 -2.26 34.40 -13.95
CA GLY A 850 -2.37 35.84 -13.94
C GLY A 850 -1.39 36.49 -12.95
N ARG A 851 -1.46 37.83 -12.80
CA ARG A 851 -0.56 38.57 -11.91
C ARG A 851 -0.81 38.33 -10.42
N ALA A 852 -2.06 38.16 -10.03
CA ALA A 852 -2.48 37.99 -8.66
C ALA A 852 -3.41 36.78 -8.45
N VAL A 853 -3.84 36.16 -9.53
CA VAL A 853 -4.75 34.99 -9.50
C VAL A 853 -4.24 33.95 -10.45
N ASP A 854 -4.17 32.71 -9.97
CA ASP A 854 -3.93 31.51 -10.78
C ASP A 854 -5.16 30.64 -10.74
N ALA A 855 -5.50 30.01 -11.85
CA ALA A 855 -6.60 29.07 -11.96
C ALA A 855 -6.19 27.81 -12.72
N ARG A 856 -6.69 26.66 -12.28
CA ARG A 856 -6.51 25.39 -12.96
C ARG A 856 -7.84 24.65 -13.06
N LEU A 857 -8.12 24.08 -14.22
CA LEU A 857 -9.25 23.18 -14.47
C LEU A 857 -8.70 21.90 -15.09
N TRP A 858 -8.98 20.75 -14.51
CA TRP A 858 -8.46 19.48 -15.04
C TRP A 858 -9.44 18.33 -14.86
N ALA A 859 -9.33 17.35 -15.74
CA ALA A 859 -10.07 16.10 -15.69
C ALA A 859 -9.10 14.94 -15.53
N ASN A 860 -9.46 14.00 -14.64
CA ASN A 860 -8.82 12.70 -14.51
C ASN A 860 -9.75 11.64 -15.13
N TYR A 861 -9.21 10.79 -15.99
CA TYR A 861 -9.93 9.72 -16.70
C TYR A 861 -9.32 8.37 -16.35
N THR A 862 -10.17 7.43 -15.97
CA THR A 862 -9.86 6.00 -15.80
C THR A 862 -10.77 5.22 -16.73
N ASP A 863 -10.19 4.35 -17.57
CA ASP A 863 -10.95 3.50 -18.48
C ASP A 863 -11.76 2.43 -17.75
N GLY A 864 -12.82 1.93 -18.40
CA GLY A 864 -13.59 0.81 -17.88
C GLY A 864 -12.91 -0.53 -18.14
N TYR A 865 -13.17 -1.49 -17.26
CA TYR A 865 -12.61 -2.84 -17.30
C TYR A 865 -13.67 -3.88 -16.90
N HIS A 866 -13.35 -5.17 -17.08
CA HIS A 866 -14.27 -6.24 -16.65
C HIS A 866 -14.21 -6.41 -15.13
N ASP A 867 -15.37 -6.62 -14.53
CA ASP A 867 -15.50 -6.90 -13.11
C ASP A 867 -14.98 -8.31 -12.78
N ASP A 868 -14.68 -8.57 -11.51
CA ASP A 868 -14.21 -9.90 -11.07
C ASP A 868 -15.36 -10.92 -11.09
N ASP A 869 -15.59 -11.53 -12.25
CA ASP A 869 -16.58 -12.59 -12.45
C ASP A 869 -16.20 -13.93 -11.80
N THR A 870 -14.97 -14.04 -11.27
CA THR A 870 -14.54 -15.19 -10.48
C THR A 870 -15.29 -15.25 -9.16
N ARG A 871 -15.77 -14.11 -8.71
CA ARG A 871 -16.52 -14.00 -7.46
C ARG A 871 -17.98 -14.32 -7.68
N SER A 872 -18.53 -15.18 -6.82
CA SER A 872 -19.93 -15.55 -6.80
C SER A 872 -20.86 -14.31 -6.72
N GLY A 873 -21.88 -14.24 -7.55
CA GLY A 873 -22.84 -13.14 -7.60
C GLY A 873 -22.44 -11.98 -8.54
N VAL A 874 -21.24 -11.98 -9.11
CA VAL A 874 -20.88 -11.08 -10.20
C VAL A 874 -21.34 -11.71 -11.52
N PRO A 875 -22.18 -11.03 -12.33
CA PRO A 875 -22.57 -11.54 -13.64
C PRO A 875 -21.36 -11.71 -14.56
N ALA A 876 -21.31 -12.82 -15.32
CA ALA A 876 -20.28 -13.03 -16.32
C ALA A 876 -20.23 -11.86 -17.32
N ASN A 877 -19.03 -11.44 -17.68
CA ASN A 877 -18.79 -10.32 -18.60
C ASN A 877 -19.34 -8.96 -18.15
N ARG A 878 -19.65 -8.78 -16.87
CA ARG A 878 -20.00 -7.46 -16.33
C ARG A 878 -18.80 -6.51 -16.48
N ARG A 879 -19.07 -5.25 -16.86
CA ARG A 879 -18.05 -4.21 -16.93
C ARG A 879 -18.22 -3.20 -15.80
N VAL A 880 -17.13 -2.76 -15.24
CA VAL A 880 -17.01 -1.52 -14.48
C VAL A 880 -16.86 -0.40 -15.51
N PRO A 881 -17.78 0.55 -15.62
CA PRO A 881 -17.70 1.60 -16.63
C PRO A 881 -16.55 2.58 -16.35
N SER A 882 -16.13 3.31 -17.37
CA SER A 882 -15.11 4.35 -17.24
C SER A 882 -15.58 5.47 -16.32
N TRP A 883 -14.60 6.11 -15.65
CA TRP A 883 -14.87 7.20 -14.72
C TRP A 883 -14.02 8.44 -15.04
N THR A 884 -14.68 9.59 -15.03
CA THR A 884 -14.04 10.88 -15.25
C THR A 884 -14.45 11.83 -14.16
N THR A 885 -13.48 12.45 -13.48
CA THR A 885 -13.72 13.53 -12.54
C THR A 885 -13.20 14.84 -13.09
N LEU A 886 -13.96 15.91 -12.88
CA LEU A 886 -13.55 17.27 -13.19
C LEU A 886 -13.14 17.96 -11.89
N ASN A 887 -12.00 18.65 -11.89
CA ASN A 887 -11.44 19.31 -10.72
C ASN A 887 -11.08 20.75 -11.07
N ALA A 888 -11.11 21.64 -10.08
CA ALA A 888 -10.76 23.03 -10.26
C ALA A 888 -9.99 23.58 -9.05
N SER A 889 -9.03 24.48 -9.30
CA SER A 889 -8.40 25.26 -8.23
C SER A 889 -8.25 26.72 -8.66
N VAL A 890 -8.37 27.62 -7.68
CA VAL A 890 -8.11 29.04 -7.84
C VAL A 890 -7.28 29.49 -6.64
N ASN A 891 -6.16 30.17 -6.91
CA ASN A 891 -5.33 30.79 -5.88
C ASN A 891 -5.29 32.30 -6.14
N TRP A 892 -5.40 33.09 -5.10
CA TRP A 892 -5.39 34.53 -5.15
C TRP A 892 -4.35 35.09 -4.17
N ASP A 893 -3.36 35.80 -4.68
CA ASP A 893 -2.42 36.60 -3.91
C ASP A 893 -3.11 37.93 -3.54
N ILE A 894 -3.58 38.03 -2.30
CA ILE A 894 -4.29 39.22 -1.78
C ILE A 894 -3.34 40.42 -1.77
N ASP A 895 -2.12 40.16 -1.31
CA ASP A 895 -1.02 41.11 -1.26
C ASP A 895 0.34 40.37 -1.33
N ALA A 896 1.46 41.07 -1.11
CA ALA A 896 2.80 40.48 -1.15
C ALA A 896 3.04 39.43 -0.03
N VAL A 897 2.24 39.43 1.04
CA VAL A 897 2.38 38.59 2.22
C VAL A 897 1.36 37.45 2.19
N HIS A 898 0.11 37.72 1.83
CA HIS A 898 -1.02 36.81 2.02
C HIS A 898 -1.56 36.28 0.71
N SER A 899 -1.75 34.95 0.64
CA SER A 899 -2.49 34.30 -0.44
C SER A 899 -3.53 33.32 0.11
N VAL A 900 -4.64 33.16 -0.62
CA VAL A 900 -5.69 32.20 -0.34
C VAL A 900 -5.95 31.36 -1.58
N GLY A 901 -6.34 30.10 -1.37
CA GLY A 901 -6.66 29.18 -2.45
C GLY A 901 -7.88 28.35 -2.15
N LEU A 902 -8.65 28.04 -3.18
CA LEU A 902 -9.78 27.12 -3.13
C LEU A 902 -9.55 26.02 -4.16
N THR A 903 -9.56 24.77 -3.71
CA THR A 903 -9.50 23.60 -4.58
C THR A 903 -10.76 22.77 -4.41
N VAL A 904 -11.38 22.38 -5.52
CA VAL A 904 -12.54 21.48 -5.55
C VAL A 904 -12.21 20.27 -6.39
N ARG A 905 -12.06 19.12 -5.76
CA ARG A 905 -11.96 17.82 -6.45
C ARG A 905 -13.34 17.26 -6.72
N ASN A 906 -13.51 16.57 -7.85
CA ASN A 906 -14.78 16.02 -8.32
C ASN A 906 -15.90 17.07 -8.32
N LEU A 907 -15.70 18.16 -9.05
CA LEU A 907 -16.59 19.33 -9.11
C LEU A 907 -18.06 18.95 -9.44
N ALA A 908 -18.26 17.94 -10.29
CA ALA A 908 -19.57 17.44 -10.66
C ALA A 908 -20.20 16.51 -9.60
N ASP A 909 -19.49 16.20 -8.51
CA ASP A 909 -19.91 15.29 -7.45
C ASP A 909 -20.34 13.90 -7.98
N ARG A 910 -19.59 13.40 -8.97
CA ARG A 910 -19.87 12.13 -9.64
C ARG A 910 -19.48 10.96 -8.74
N ASP A 911 -20.41 10.04 -8.50
CA ASP A 911 -20.14 8.80 -7.82
C ASP A 911 -19.19 7.90 -8.65
N PRO A 912 -18.28 7.13 -8.03
CA PRO A 912 -17.51 6.14 -8.74
C PRO A 912 -18.39 5.01 -9.29
N PRO A 913 -17.92 4.26 -10.30
CA PRO A 913 -18.66 3.13 -10.82
C PRO A 913 -18.69 1.98 -9.80
N LEU A 914 -19.81 1.22 -9.79
CA LEU A 914 -19.92 0.01 -8.99
C LEU A 914 -18.97 -1.08 -9.51
N ALA A 915 -18.15 -1.63 -8.64
CA ALA A 915 -17.27 -2.76 -8.86
C ALA A 915 -17.65 -3.89 -7.89
N LEU A 916 -18.50 -4.82 -8.32
CA LEU A 916 -19.03 -5.90 -7.45
C LEU A 916 -17.94 -6.92 -7.04
N GLY A 917 -16.81 -6.92 -7.72
CA GLY A 917 -15.60 -7.64 -7.31
C GLY A 917 -14.94 -7.07 -6.07
N ALA A 918 -15.13 -5.78 -5.76
CA ALA A 918 -14.63 -5.14 -4.55
C ALA A 918 -15.59 -5.32 -3.38
N SER A 919 -15.06 -5.46 -2.16
CA SER A 919 -15.86 -5.59 -0.93
C SER A 919 -16.64 -4.32 -0.59
N SER A 920 -16.11 -3.16 -0.94
CA SER A 920 -16.75 -1.86 -0.76
C SER A 920 -17.69 -1.44 -1.90
N ASN A 921 -17.97 -2.27 -2.90
CA ASN A 921 -18.63 -1.91 -4.17
C ASN A 921 -17.85 -0.94 -5.05
N VAL A 922 -16.71 -0.45 -4.60
CA VAL A 922 -15.87 0.52 -5.31
C VAL A 922 -14.46 -0.05 -5.36
N ASP A 923 -13.85 0.00 -6.53
CA ASP A 923 -12.43 -0.32 -6.67
C ASP A 923 -11.59 0.87 -6.20
N THR A 924 -11.18 0.84 -4.95
CA THR A 924 -10.43 1.91 -4.30
C THR A 924 -8.99 2.09 -4.81
N TYR A 925 -8.51 1.17 -5.65
CA TYR A 925 -7.21 1.34 -6.35
C TYR A 925 -7.30 2.37 -7.49
N ASN A 926 -8.43 2.41 -8.19
CA ASN A 926 -8.64 3.26 -9.37
C ASN A 926 -9.65 4.39 -9.15
N HIS A 927 -10.46 4.32 -8.11
CA HIS A 927 -11.57 5.23 -7.87
C HIS A 927 -11.58 5.77 -6.43
N ASP A 928 -12.13 6.98 -6.27
CA ASP A 928 -12.31 7.64 -4.97
C ASP A 928 -13.81 7.70 -4.62
N ALA A 929 -14.14 7.23 -3.43
CA ALA A 929 -15.51 7.21 -2.93
C ALA A 929 -15.91 8.48 -2.14
N LEU A 930 -15.02 9.43 -1.89
CA LEU A 930 -15.28 10.65 -1.10
C LEU A 930 -16.33 11.59 -1.72
N GLY A 931 -16.49 11.55 -3.05
CA GLY A 931 -17.33 12.48 -3.78
C GLY A 931 -16.65 13.85 -3.97
N ARG A 932 -17.43 14.94 -4.00
CA ARG A 932 -16.87 16.27 -4.08
C ARG A 932 -16.17 16.64 -2.79
N PHE A 933 -14.87 16.99 -2.90
CA PHE A 933 -14.05 17.41 -1.78
C PHE A 933 -13.56 18.85 -1.98
N VAL A 934 -13.82 19.72 -1.02
CA VAL A 934 -13.51 21.15 -1.08
C VAL A 934 -12.40 21.46 -0.08
N THR A 935 -11.31 22.06 -0.54
CA THR A 935 -10.18 22.46 0.31
C THR A 935 -9.95 23.96 0.21
N LEU A 936 -9.87 24.62 1.36
CA LEU A 936 -9.47 26.01 1.49
C LEU A 936 -8.01 26.04 1.99
N ASN A 937 -7.16 26.81 1.31
CA ASN A 937 -5.76 27.00 1.65
C ASN A 937 -5.50 28.48 2.00
N TRP A 938 -4.57 28.71 2.92
CA TRP A 938 -4.07 30.02 3.29
C TRP A 938 -2.55 30.00 3.49
N ILE A 939 -1.86 31.02 3.02
CA ILE A 939 -0.41 31.15 3.12
C ILE A 939 -0.07 32.60 3.49
N SER A 940 0.87 32.76 4.44
CA SER A 940 1.54 34.03 4.72
C SER A 940 3.05 33.88 4.60
N ARG A 941 3.69 34.83 3.94
CA ARG A 941 5.15 34.93 3.74
C ARG A 941 5.68 36.20 4.39
N PHE A 942 6.78 36.10 5.17
CA PHE A 942 7.42 37.21 5.91
C PHE A 942 8.91 37.27 5.62
#